data_4120426b4961b52ab138a7158810dc9d
#
_entry.id   4120426b4961b52ab138a7158810dc9d
#
_cell.length_a   1.000
_cell.length_b   1.000
_cell.length_c   1.000
_cell.angle_alpha   90.00
_cell.angle_beta   90.00
_cell.angle_gamma   90.00
#
_symmetry.space_group_name_H-M   'P 1'
#
loop_
_entity.id
_entity.type
_entity.pdbx_description
1 polymer ?
#
loop_
_entity_poly.entity_id
_entity_poly.type
_entity_poly.pdbx_seq_one_letter_code
_entity_poly.pdbx_strand_id
1 'polypeptide(L)'
;MAGLSTPLQQDLFPSLNLAAAELTDDNRMIVLVIAVISLAALAVAVVLVRQVLAAGEGTDAMKKIAAAVQEGANAYLARQLRTLGVFAVVVFFLLMLLPADNWSQRTGRSVFFLIGALFSAATGYIGMWLAVRSNVRVAAAARAATPSEGGPVKDLTEVSHRAMKIAFRTGGVVGMFTVGLGLFGACCVVLVYAADAPKVLEGFGLGAALIAMFMRVGGGIFTKAADVGADLVGKVEQGIPEDDPRNAATIADNVGDNVGDCAGMAADLFESYAVTLVAALILGKVAFGDAGLAFPLIVPAIGVITAMIGIFAVAPRRSDRSGMTAINRGFFISAAVSLALVAVAAYAYLPGSYTELAGVDVAVAGHEGDPRVLALVAVAIGIVLAALIQQLTGYFTETSRRPVRDIGKTSLTGPATVVLSGISLGLESAVYAALLIGLGVYGAFLLGGTSILLALFAVALAGTGLLTTVGVIVAMDTFGPVSDNAQGIAEMSGDVEGAGAQVLTDLDAVGNTTKAITKGIAIATAVLAAAALFGSYRDAIATAVAEVGARAGEMNLSLDISQPNNLVGLVLGASVVFLFSGLAINAVSRSAGAVVFEVRRQFREKPGIMDYTEQPEYGRVVDICTKDALRELATPGLLAVMAPIVVGFSLGVGALGSFLAGAIGTGTLMAVFLANSGGAWDNAKKLVEDGHHGGKGSEAHAATVIGDTVGDPFKDTAGPAINPLLKVMNLVALLIAPAVVQFSYGTDASPGIRAVVALLAGAVIIGAVYLSKRRGIAVGDEDNVAPAPERSGPSSGAAVVS
;
A
#
# COMPACT_ATOMS: atom_id res chain seq x y z
N MET A 1 8.21 23.02 -65.49
CA MET A 1 9.35 23.67 -64.84
C MET A 1 9.06 23.58 -63.34
N ALA A 2 9.49 22.52 -62.71
CA ALA A 2 10.78 22.38 -62.07
C ALA A 2 10.89 23.35 -60.90
N GLY A 3 10.58 22.93 -59.69
CA GLY A 3 11.51 22.59 -58.69
C GLY A 3 11.87 23.79 -57.81
N LEU A 4 11.38 23.70 -56.57
CA LEU A 4 12.09 24.18 -55.38
C LEU A 4 11.39 23.57 -54.16
N SER A 5 11.74 22.33 -53.87
CA SER A 5 11.56 21.72 -52.56
C SER A 5 12.62 22.30 -51.63
N THR A 6 12.24 23.09 -50.67
CA THR A 6 13.11 23.59 -49.62
C THR A 6 13.36 22.51 -48.57
N PRO A 7 14.63 22.27 -48.21
CA PRO A 7 14.99 21.31 -47.15
C PRO A 7 15.01 22.04 -45.79
N LEU A 8 13.83 22.29 -45.19
CA LEU A 8 13.72 22.94 -43.86
C LEU A 8 12.72 22.21 -42.96
N GLN A 9 12.33 21.01 -43.34
CA GLN A 9 11.32 20.22 -42.58
C GLN A 9 11.87 18.94 -41.94
N GLN A 10 13.18 18.68 -42.07
CA GLN A 10 13.79 17.46 -41.50
C GLN A 10 14.57 17.68 -40.18
N ASP A 11 14.79 18.93 -39.73
CA ASP A 11 15.69 19.22 -38.61
C ASP A 11 15.00 19.54 -37.28
N LEU A 12 13.66 19.48 -37.17
CA LEU A 12 12.98 19.73 -35.90
C LEU A 12 12.56 18.45 -35.13
N PHE A 13 12.56 17.31 -35.76
CA PHE A 13 12.44 16.01 -35.12
C PHE A 13 13.32 15.05 -35.91
N PRO A 14 14.52 14.71 -35.41
CA PRO A 14 15.25 13.59 -35.96
C PRO A 14 14.32 12.38 -35.86
N SER A 15 13.97 11.77 -37.00
CA SER A 15 13.36 10.50 -37.04
C SER A 15 14.18 9.59 -36.15
N LEU A 16 13.62 9.18 -34.96
CA LEU A 16 14.15 8.13 -34.14
C LEU A 16 14.11 6.84 -34.98
N ASN A 17 15.11 6.62 -35.84
CA ASN A 17 15.53 5.33 -36.26
C ASN A 17 16.17 4.67 -35.02
N LEU A 18 15.34 4.26 -34.06
CA LEU A 18 15.68 3.25 -33.09
C LEU A 18 15.92 1.97 -33.90
N ALA A 19 17.13 1.78 -34.42
CA ALA A 19 17.62 0.46 -34.75
C ALA A 19 17.24 -0.41 -33.53
N ALA A 20 16.61 -1.54 -33.76
CA ALA A 20 16.21 -2.45 -32.69
C ALA A 20 17.45 -2.67 -31.80
N ALA A 21 17.52 -1.96 -30.67
CA ALA A 21 18.64 -2.03 -29.77
C ALA A 21 18.57 -3.40 -29.12
N GLU A 22 19.35 -4.32 -29.63
CA GLU A 22 19.60 -5.58 -28.93
C GLU A 22 20.32 -5.24 -27.64
N LEU A 23 19.86 -5.85 -26.53
CA LEU A 23 20.55 -5.71 -25.26
C LEU A 23 22.01 -6.15 -25.48
N THR A 24 22.99 -5.30 -25.21
CA THR A 24 24.39 -5.69 -25.33
C THR A 24 24.68 -6.93 -24.51
N ASP A 25 25.60 -7.79 -24.93
CA ASP A 25 25.94 -9.02 -24.21
C ASP A 25 26.31 -8.76 -22.75
N ASP A 26 27.01 -7.65 -22.47
CA ASP A 26 27.37 -7.23 -21.12
C ASP A 26 26.15 -6.88 -20.28
N ASN A 27 25.22 -6.08 -20.81
CA ASN A 27 23.99 -5.72 -20.12
C ASN A 27 23.09 -6.93 -19.89
N ARG A 28 23.03 -7.87 -20.86
CA ARG A 28 22.32 -9.13 -20.72
C ARG A 28 22.88 -9.98 -19.59
N MET A 29 24.20 -10.07 -19.47
CA MET A 29 24.86 -10.78 -18.37
C MET A 29 24.57 -10.13 -17.02
N ILE A 30 24.58 -8.79 -16.93
CA ILE A 30 24.24 -8.06 -15.71
C ILE A 30 22.80 -8.36 -15.29
N VAL A 31 21.83 -8.30 -16.21
CA VAL A 31 20.42 -8.59 -15.91
C VAL A 31 20.23 -10.05 -15.48
N LEU A 32 20.98 -11.01 -16.06
CA LEU A 32 20.97 -12.40 -15.62
C LEU A 32 21.52 -12.56 -14.19
N VAL A 33 22.61 -11.88 -13.84
CA VAL A 33 23.14 -11.88 -12.47
C VAL A 33 22.11 -11.29 -11.49
N ILE A 34 21.43 -10.21 -11.86
CA ILE A 34 20.36 -9.60 -11.07
C ILE A 34 19.19 -10.59 -10.88
N ALA A 35 18.80 -11.31 -11.94
CA ALA A 35 17.78 -12.35 -11.84
C ALA A 35 18.19 -13.46 -10.86
N VAL A 36 19.46 -13.86 -10.83
CA VAL A 36 19.98 -14.83 -9.84
C VAL A 36 19.93 -14.25 -8.42
N ILE A 37 20.29 -12.97 -8.23
CA ILE A 37 20.19 -12.30 -6.93
C ILE A 37 18.72 -12.29 -6.45
N SER A 38 17.77 -12.03 -7.34
CA SER A 38 16.35 -12.04 -7.00
C SER A 38 15.85 -13.45 -6.59
N LEU A 39 16.33 -14.50 -7.26
CA LEU A 39 16.04 -15.88 -6.87
C LEU A 39 16.70 -16.24 -5.53
N ALA A 40 17.89 -15.70 -5.23
CA ALA A 40 18.53 -15.88 -3.92
C ALA A 40 17.67 -15.26 -2.78
N ALA A 41 16.98 -14.14 -3.01
CA ALA A 41 16.01 -13.60 -2.06
C ALA A 41 14.91 -14.61 -1.73
N LEU A 42 14.36 -15.27 -2.76
CA LEU A 42 13.31 -16.29 -2.56
C LEU A 42 13.86 -17.52 -1.81
N ALA A 43 15.12 -17.90 -2.04
CA ALA A 43 15.77 -18.97 -1.27
C ALA A 43 15.94 -18.58 0.21
N VAL A 44 16.33 -17.33 0.50
CA VAL A 44 16.39 -16.80 1.87
C VAL A 44 15.01 -16.80 2.51
N ALA A 45 13.97 -16.42 1.78
CA ALA A 45 12.59 -16.49 2.27
C ALA A 45 12.22 -17.91 2.72
N VAL A 46 12.54 -18.94 1.93
CA VAL A 46 12.31 -20.35 2.31
C VAL A 46 13.06 -20.73 3.59
N VAL A 47 14.27 -20.25 3.78
CA VAL A 47 15.03 -20.47 5.03
C VAL A 47 14.32 -19.81 6.22
N LEU A 48 13.86 -18.58 6.07
CA LEU A 48 13.12 -17.86 7.11
C LEU A 48 11.81 -18.55 7.45
N VAL A 49 11.04 -19.04 6.45
CA VAL A 49 9.82 -19.84 6.65
C VAL A 49 10.11 -21.05 7.54
N ARG A 50 11.16 -21.82 7.22
CA ARG A 50 11.54 -22.98 8.04
C ARG A 50 11.89 -22.60 9.47
N GLN A 51 12.55 -21.47 9.68
CA GLN A 51 12.91 -20.99 11.02
C GLN A 51 11.68 -20.57 11.83
N VAL A 52 10.70 -19.92 11.20
CA VAL A 52 9.44 -19.51 11.84
C VAL A 52 8.61 -20.73 12.20
N LEU A 53 8.42 -21.65 11.27
CA LEU A 53 7.60 -22.87 11.48
C LEU A 53 8.23 -23.87 12.45
N ALA A 54 9.53 -23.79 12.72
CA ALA A 54 10.20 -24.61 13.73
C ALA A 54 9.88 -24.18 15.18
N ALA A 55 9.28 -23.00 15.38
CA ALA A 55 8.85 -22.55 16.70
C ALA A 55 7.60 -23.29 17.16
N GLY A 56 7.47 -23.52 18.47
CA GLY A 56 6.34 -24.23 19.06
C GLY A 56 5.02 -23.46 18.97
N GLU A 57 3.89 -24.16 18.91
CA GLU A 57 2.55 -23.59 18.75
C GLU A 57 1.80 -23.39 20.08
N GLY A 58 2.43 -23.67 21.21
CA GLY A 58 1.83 -23.47 22.53
C GLY A 58 0.81 -24.57 22.91
N THR A 59 -0.25 -24.17 23.61
CA THR A 59 -1.29 -25.03 24.16
C THR A 59 -2.32 -25.50 23.14
N ASP A 60 -3.14 -26.44 23.49
CA ASP A 60 -4.21 -26.92 22.62
C ASP A 60 -5.31 -25.85 22.45
N ALA A 61 -5.55 -25.00 23.47
CA ALA A 61 -6.45 -23.86 23.36
C ALA A 61 -5.94 -22.86 22.32
N MET A 62 -4.67 -22.45 22.39
CA MET A 62 -4.03 -21.57 21.38
C MET A 62 -4.10 -22.14 19.97
N LYS A 63 -3.86 -23.45 19.81
CA LYS A 63 -3.92 -24.13 18.51
C LYS A 63 -5.34 -24.14 17.94
N LYS A 64 -6.36 -24.34 18.80
CA LYS A 64 -7.77 -24.33 18.38
C LYS A 64 -8.18 -22.97 17.84
N ILE A 65 -7.81 -21.88 18.51
CA ILE A 65 -8.07 -20.51 18.07
C ILE A 65 -7.34 -20.23 16.76
N ALA A 66 -6.04 -20.53 16.70
CA ALA A 66 -5.24 -20.36 15.49
C ALA A 66 -5.79 -21.15 14.28
N ALA A 67 -6.35 -22.35 14.50
CA ALA A 67 -6.99 -23.13 13.45
C ALA A 67 -8.25 -22.44 12.91
N ALA A 68 -9.08 -21.85 13.78
CA ALA A 68 -10.27 -21.10 13.37
C ALA A 68 -9.88 -19.85 12.53
N VAL A 69 -8.87 -19.11 12.96
CA VAL A 69 -8.33 -17.95 12.20
C VAL A 69 -7.78 -18.40 10.84
N GLN A 70 -7.02 -19.51 10.78
CA GLN A 70 -6.49 -20.06 9.53
C GLN A 70 -7.60 -20.48 8.56
N GLU A 71 -8.65 -21.11 9.05
CA GLU A 71 -9.82 -21.52 8.25
C GLU A 71 -10.52 -20.31 7.65
N GLY A 72 -10.83 -19.30 8.46
CA GLY A 72 -11.46 -18.06 8.01
C GLY A 72 -10.65 -17.32 6.97
N ALA A 73 -9.34 -17.13 7.22
CA ALA A 73 -8.44 -16.44 6.32
C ALA A 73 -8.29 -17.16 4.96
N ASN A 74 -8.18 -18.49 4.98
CA ASN A 74 -8.12 -19.29 3.74
C ASN A 74 -9.43 -19.22 2.96
N ALA A 75 -10.59 -19.27 3.62
CA ALA A 75 -11.89 -19.16 2.97
C ALA A 75 -12.07 -17.80 2.28
N TYR A 76 -11.70 -16.71 2.95
CA TYR A 76 -11.74 -15.38 2.38
C TYR A 76 -10.85 -15.27 1.14
N LEU A 77 -9.56 -15.58 1.25
CA LEU A 77 -8.62 -15.44 0.13
C LEU A 77 -8.98 -16.32 -1.05
N ALA A 78 -9.41 -17.55 -0.83
CA ALA A 78 -9.84 -18.42 -1.91
C ALA A 78 -11.00 -17.81 -2.72
N ARG A 79 -11.96 -17.18 -2.03
CA ARG A 79 -13.09 -16.49 -2.68
C ARG A 79 -12.62 -15.21 -3.39
N GLN A 80 -11.77 -14.41 -2.74
CA GLN A 80 -11.24 -13.18 -3.32
C GLN A 80 -10.41 -13.46 -4.58
N LEU A 81 -9.43 -14.36 -4.52
CA LEU A 81 -8.56 -14.70 -5.64
C LEU A 81 -9.34 -15.29 -6.83
N ARG A 82 -10.41 -16.05 -6.58
CA ARG A 82 -11.29 -16.53 -7.66
C ARG A 82 -11.98 -15.38 -8.38
N THR A 83 -12.51 -14.42 -7.63
CA THR A 83 -13.18 -13.25 -8.21
C THR A 83 -12.19 -12.38 -8.98
N LEU A 84 -11.01 -12.13 -8.41
CA LEU A 84 -9.94 -11.36 -9.04
C LEU A 84 -9.37 -12.06 -10.27
N GLY A 85 -9.30 -13.40 -10.27
CA GLY A 85 -8.87 -14.18 -11.43
C GLY A 85 -9.79 -13.99 -12.63
N VAL A 86 -11.11 -14.00 -12.43
CA VAL A 86 -12.07 -13.72 -13.50
C VAL A 86 -11.89 -12.30 -14.04
N PHE A 87 -11.74 -11.32 -13.14
CA PHE A 87 -11.49 -9.93 -13.54
C PHE A 87 -10.18 -9.78 -14.33
N ALA A 88 -9.10 -10.42 -13.89
CA ALA A 88 -7.81 -10.39 -14.57
C ALA A 88 -7.88 -10.96 -15.99
N VAL A 89 -8.65 -12.02 -16.20
CA VAL A 89 -8.87 -12.58 -17.54
C VAL A 89 -9.62 -11.59 -18.45
N VAL A 90 -10.62 -10.88 -17.93
CA VAL A 90 -11.32 -9.84 -18.69
C VAL A 90 -10.37 -8.72 -19.10
N VAL A 91 -9.57 -8.21 -18.15
CA VAL A 91 -8.59 -7.15 -18.43
C VAL A 91 -7.51 -7.62 -19.41
N PHE A 92 -7.06 -8.87 -19.35
CA PHE A 92 -6.15 -9.45 -20.32
C PHE A 92 -6.66 -9.28 -21.76
N PHE A 93 -7.93 -9.62 -22.04
CA PHE A 93 -8.52 -9.44 -23.36
C PHE A 93 -8.71 -7.97 -23.72
N LEU A 94 -9.04 -7.11 -22.77
CA LEU A 94 -9.13 -5.66 -23.02
C LEU A 94 -7.77 -5.08 -23.41
N LEU A 95 -6.67 -5.50 -22.78
CA LEU A 95 -5.32 -5.09 -23.15
C LEU A 95 -4.91 -5.55 -24.56
N MET A 96 -5.42 -6.68 -25.02
CA MET A 96 -5.21 -7.15 -26.40
C MET A 96 -5.88 -6.25 -27.46
N LEU A 97 -6.86 -5.41 -27.09
CA LEU A 97 -7.52 -4.46 -27.98
C LEU A 97 -6.78 -3.14 -28.11
N LEU A 98 -5.89 -2.80 -27.15
CA LEU A 98 -5.15 -1.54 -27.19
C LEU A 98 -4.09 -1.54 -28.31
N PRO A 99 -3.80 -0.37 -28.90
CA PRO A 99 -2.77 -0.21 -29.91
C PRO A 99 -1.39 -0.73 -29.41
N ALA A 100 -0.60 -1.26 -30.32
CA ALA A 100 0.78 -1.66 -30.11
C ALA A 100 1.47 -1.73 -31.48
N ASP A 101 2.79 -1.48 -31.52
CA ASP A 101 3.57 -1.41 -32.75
C ASP A 101 3.65 -2.77 -33.45
N ASN A 102 3.66 -3.83 -32.66
CA ASN A 102 3.72 -5.20 -33.17
C ASN A 102 2.94 -6.19 -32.29
N TRP A 103 2.72 -7.40 -32.85
CA TRP A 103 1.98 -8.45 -32.13
C TRP A 103 2.70 -8.97 -30.89
N SER A 104 4.04 -8.95 -30.89
CA SER A 104 4.86 -9.36 -29.76
C SER A 104 4.68 -8.45 -28.54
N GLN A 105 4.69 -7.12 -28.73
CA GLN A 105 4.40 -6.15 -27.67
C GLN A 105 2.98 -6.31 -27.13
N ARG A 106 1.99 -6.47 -28.03
CA ARG A 106 0.56 -6.63 -27.66
C ARG A 106 0.34 -7.85 -26.77
N THR A 107 0.85 -9.02 -27.22
CA THR A 107 0.73 -10.25 -26.44
C THR A 107 1.59 -10.22 -25.19
N GLY A 108 2.81 -9.70 -25.29
CA GLY A 108 3.72 -9.54 -24.14
C GLY A 108 3.12 -8.71 -23.03
N ARG A 109 2.58 -7.52 -23.35
CA ARG A 109 1.90 -6.65 -22.41
C ARG A 109 0.75 -7.36 -21.68
N SER A 110 -0.09 -8.08 -22.41
CA SER A 110 -1.23 -8.83 -21.85
C SER A 110 -0.78 -10.03 -21.00
N VAL A 111 0.22 -10.79 -21.43
CA VAL A 111 0.75 -11.93 -20.66
C VAL A 111 1.45 -11.45 -19.38
N PHE A 112 2.30 -10.42 -19.48
CA PHE A 112 2.99 -9.90 -18.30
C PHE A 112 2.04 -9.15 -17.34
N PHE A 113 0.89 -8.68 -17.81
CA PHE A 113 -0.18 -8.27 -16.92
C PHE A 113 -0.64 -9.42 -16.01
N LEU A 114 -0.88 -10.61 -16.57
CA LEU A 114 -1.25 -11.78 -15.75
C LEU A 114 -0.12 -12.22 -14.82
N ILE A 115 1.14 -12.13 -15.26
CA ILE A 115 2.30 -12.46 -14.41
C ILE A 115 2.42 -11.45 -13.25
N GLY A 116 2.28 -10.14 -13.50
CA GLY A 116 2.27 -9.12 -12.47
C GLY A 116 1.13 -9.32 -11.46
N ALA A 117 -0.06 -9.63 -11.96
CA ALA A 117 -1.22 -9.98 -11.15
C ALA A 117 -0.96 -11.24 -10.28
N LEU A 118 -0.39 -12.29 -10.86
CA LEU A 118 -0.04 -13.51 -10.14
C LEU A 118 1.01 -13.27 -9.06
N PHE A 119 2.04 -12.48 -9.34
CA PHE A 119 3.11 -12.20 -8.37
C PHE A 119 2.61 -11.35 -7.21
N SER A 120 1.75 -10.36 -7.47
CA SER A 120 1.08 -9.58 -6.43
C SER A 120 0.21 -10.46 -5.54
N ALA A 121 -0.64 -11.29 -6.15
CA ALA A 121 -1.49 -12.25 -5.44
C ALA A 121 -0.67 -13.27 -4.63
N ALA A 122 0.43 -13.78 -5.20
CA ALA A 122 1.31 -14.73 -4.52
C ALA A 122 1.99 -14.11 -3.30
N THR A 123 2.46 -12.86 -3.41
CA THR A 123 3.09 -12.14 -2.29
C THR A 123 2.11 -11.97 -1.14
N GLY A 124 0.88 -11.50 -1.43
CA GLY A 124 -0.17 -11.39 -0.43
C GLY A 124 -0.59 -12.73 0.18
N TYR A 125 -0.78 -13.76 -0.65
CA TYR A 125 -1.14 -15.11 -0.19
C TYR A 125 -0.09 -15.70 0.76
N ILE A 126 1.20 -15.64 0.38
CA ILE A 126 2.30 -16.19 1.19
C ILE A 126 2.44 -15.40 2.49
N GLY A 127 2.29 -14.07 2.43
CA GLY A 127 2.29 -13.21 3.61
C GLY A 127 1.26 -13.65 4.63
N MET A 128 0.00 -13.73 4.22
CA MET A 128 -1.08 -14.20 5.09
C MET A 128 -0.88 -15.65 5.54
N TRP A 129 -0.55 -16.56 4.62
CA TRP A 129 -0.36 -17.99 4.93
C TRP A 129 0.64 -18.21 6.05
N LEU A 130 1.72 -17.42 6.06
CA LEU A 130 2.73 -17.50 7.12
C LEU A 130 2.29 -16.74 8.37
N ALA A 131 1.67 -15.57 8.24
CA ALA A 131 1.21 -14.76 9.37
C ALA A 131 0.26 -15.52 10.28
N VAL A 132 -0.81 -16.12 9.74
CA VAL A 132 -1.78 -16.92 10.53
C VAL A 132 -1.15 -18.12 11.23
N ARG A 133 0.01 -18.56 10.81
CA ARG A 133 0.80 -19.62 11.46
C ARG A 133 1.79 -19.07 12.47
N SER A 134 2.21 -17.83 12.28
CA SER A 134 3.19 -17.17 13.14
C SER A 134 2.58 -16.60 14.40
N ASN A 135 1.34 -16.12 14.33
CA ASN A 135 0.61 -15.50 15.45
C ASN A 135 0.65 -16.39 16.69
N VAL A 136 0.22 -17.64 16.55
CA VAL A 136 0.22 -18.62 17.66
C VAL A 136 1.63 -18.93 18.18
N ARG A 137 2.66 -18.87 17.31
CA ARG A 137 4.05 -19.11 17.69
C ARG A 137 4.64 -17.95 18.47
N VAL A 138 4.23 -16.72 18.17
CA VAL A 138 4.61 -15.52 18.93
C VAL A 138 3.94 -15.56 20.32
N ALA A 139 2.63 -15.85 20.39
CA ALA A 139 1.91 -16.03 21.64
C ALA A 139 2.53 -17.14 22.51
N ALA A 140 2.85 -18.30 21.91
CA ALA A 140 3.51 -19.40 22.60
C ALA A 140 4.92 -19.06 23.10
N ALA A 141 5.64 -18.21 22.38
CA ALA A 141 6.96 -17.72 22.80
C ALA A 141 6.84 -16.80 24.03
N ALA A 142 5.86 -15.90 24.05
CA ALA A 142 5.59 -15.00 25.18
C ALA A 142 5.10 -15.76 26.42
N ARG A 143 4.31 -16.82 26.24
CA ARG A 143 3.88 -17.70 27.34
C ARG A 143 5.04 -18.22 28.20
N ALA A 144 6.22 -18.35 27.63
CA ALA A 144 7.41 -18.81 28.36
C ALA A 144 7.82 -17.88 29.54
N ALA A 145 7.31 -16.67 29.62
CA ALA A 145 7.47 -15.73 30.72
C ALA A 145 6.37 -15.86 31.81
N THR A 146 5.27 -16.58 31.52
CA THR A 146 4.22 -16.85 32.49
C THR A 146 4.76 -17.88 33.50
N PRO A 147 4.72 -17.63 34.83
CA PRO A 147 5.20 -18.56 35.81
C PRO A 147 4.39 -19.88 35.77
N SER A 148 5.01 -21.00 35.48
CA SER A 148 4.41 -22.29 35.75
C SER A 148 4.52 -22.56 37.26
N GLU A 149 3.50 -23.22 37.85
CA GLU A 149 3.52 -23.57 39.29
C GLU A 149 4.89 -24.18 39.67
N GLY A 150 5.72 -23.42 40.41
CA GLY A 150 7.01 -23.84 40.94
C GLY A 150 8.22 -23.83 39.99
N GLY A 151 8.11 -23.31 38.77
CA GLY A 151 9.21 -23.21 37.80
C GLY A 151 9.96 -21.86 37.88
N PRO A 152 11.26 -21.81 37.51
CA PRO A 152 11.96 -20.53 37.44
C PRO A 152 11.39 -19.66 36.32
N VAL A 153 11.12 -18.39 36.60
CA VAL A 153 10.76 -17.38 35.60
C VAL A 153 11.92 -17.24 34.63
N LYS A 154 11.69 -17.47 33.34
CA LYS A 154 12.69 -17.23 32.30
C LYS A 154 13.01 -15.73 32.19
N ASP A 155 14.23 -15.42 31.78
CA ASP A 155 14.64 -14.05 31.52
C ASP A 155 13.69 -13.38 30.53
N LEU A 156 12.92 -12.38 30.99
CA LEU A 156 11.94 -11.64 30.21
C LEU A 156 12.53 -11.06 28.94
N THR A 157 13.80 -10.64 28.99
CA THR A 157 14.51 -10.12 27.83
C THR A 157 14.67 -11.20 26.75
N GLU A 158 15.00 -12.43 27.15
CA GLU A 158 15.15 -13.53 26.21
C GLU A 158 13.82 -13.93 25.60
N VAL A 159 12.75 -13.94 26.38
CA VAL A 159 11.37 -14.24 25.91
C VAL A 159 10.90 -13.19 24.89
N SER A 160 11.00 -11.90 25.24
CA SER A 160 10.66 -10.78 24.35
C SER A 160 11.47 -10.84 23.04
N HIS A 161 12.78 -11.10 23.13
CA HIS A 161 13.64 -11.25 21.97
C HIS A 161 13.22 -12.40 21.06
N ARG A 162 12.80 -13.53 21.65
CA ARG A 162 12.35 -14.69 20.89
C ARG A 162 11.02 -14.43 20.18
N ALA A 163 10.05 -13.84 20.85
CA ALA A 163 8.77 -13.48 20.30
C ALA A 163 8.94 -12.46 19.14
N MET A 164 9.68 -11.38 19.39
CA MET A 164 10.00 -10.37 18.38
C MET A 164 10.72 -10.96 17.15
N LYS A 165 11.66 -11.89 17.37
CA LYS A 165 12.39 -12.53 16.28
C LYS A 165 11.48 -13.36 15.38
N ILE A 166 10.48 -14.06 15.93
CA ILE A 166 9.51 -14.85 15.16
C ILE A 166 8.65 -13.90 14.33
N ALA A 167 8.07 -12.87 14.95
CA ALA A 167 7.21 -11.90 14.29
C ALA A 167 7.97 -11.16 13.16
N PHE A 168 9.16 -10.63 13.43
CA PHE A 168 9.94 -9.89 12.44
C PHE A 168 10.44 -10.76 11.28
N ARG A 169 10.80 -12.04 11.55
CA ARG A 169 11.18 -12.98 10.48
C ARG A 169 10.00 -13.36 9.59
N THR A 170 8.78 -13.41 10.13
CA THR A 170 7.58 -13.58 9.35
C THR A 170 7.44 -12.46 8.33
N GLY A 171 7.57 -11.22 8.77
CA GLY A 171 7.61 -10.07 7.86
C GLY A 171 8.79 -10.10 6.90
N GLY A 172 9.96 -10.59 7.36
CA GLY A 172 11.14 -10.78 6.50
C GLY A 172 10.90 -11.72 5.33
N VAL A 173 10.08 -12.76 5.48
CA VAL A 173 9.65 -13.63 4.36
C VAL A 173 8.87 -12.81 3.33
N VAL A 174 7.89 -12.03 3.78
CA VAL A 174 7.07 -11.20 2.90
C VAL A 174 7.95 -10.19 2.16
N GLY A 175 8.88 -9.54 2.88
CA GLY A 175 9.85 -8.62 2.29
C GLY A 175 10.70 -9.26 1.20
N MET A 176 11.20 -10.48 1.43
CA MET A 176 11.99 -11.22 0.44
C MET A 176 11.16 -11.64 -0.78
N PHE A 177 9.89 -12.02 -0.61
CA PHE A 177 9.00 -12.30 -1.73
C PHE A 177 8.70 -11.03 -2.53
N THR A 178 8.44 -9.92 -1.86
CA THR A 178 8.18 -8.62 -2.50
C THR A 178 9.32 -8.21 -3.41
N VAL A 179 10.54 -8.11 -2.87
CA VAL A 179 11.69 -7.65 -3.66
C VAL A 179 12.17 -8.71 -4.65
N GLY A 180 12.09 -9.99 -4.29
CA GLY A 180 12.51 -11.09 -5.15
C GLY A 180 11.62 -11.25 -6.39
N LEU A 181 10.30 -11.37 -6.23
CA LEU A 181 9.37 -11.53 -7.36
C LEU A 181 9.29 -10.26 -8.22
N GLY A 182 9.29 -9.06 -7.61
CA GLY A 182 9.21 -7.81 -8.34
C GLY A 182 10.42 -7.60 -9.25
N LEU A 183 11.62 -7.82 -8.72
CA LEU A 183 12.86 -7.70 -9.49
C LEU A 183 12.99 -8.81 -10.53
N PHE A 184 12.65 -10.05 -10.17
CA PHE A 184 12.67 -11.20 -11.10
C PHE A 184 11.74 -10.98 -12.29
N GLY A 185 10.50 -10.51 -12.05
CA GLY A 185 9.55 -10.22 -13.10
C GLY A 185 10.04 -9.15 -14.07
N ALA A 186 10.60 -8.06 -13.55
CA ALA A 186 11.19 -7.01 -14.37
C ALA A 186 12.40 -7.52 -15.20
N CYS A 187 13.28 -8.32 -14.60
CA CYS A 187 14.39 -8.95 -15.32
C CYS A 187 13.90 -9.86 -16.44
N CYS A 188 12.87 -10.67 -16.21
CA CYS A 188 12.27 -11.52 -17.27
C CYS A 188 11.79 -10.70 -18.46
N VAL A 189 11.09 -9.58 -18.21
CA VAL A 189 10.63 -8.70 -19.29
C VAL A 189 11.81 -8.13 -20.07
N VAL A 190 12.83 -7.59 -19.37
CA VAL A 190 14.00 -6.98 -20.03
C VAL A 190 14.79 -8.01 -20.83
N LEU A 191 14.96 -9.23 -20.32
CA LEU A 191 15.69 -10.31 -21.03
C LEU A 191 14.95 -10.82 -22.27
N VAL A 192 13.63 -10.85 -22.26
CA VAL A 192 12.81 -11.39 -23.35
C VAL A 192 12.51 -10.34 -24.41
N TYR A 193 12.24 -9.11 -24.01
CA TYR A 193 11.73 -8.05 -24.91
C TYR A 193 12.75 -6.96 -25.22
N ALA A 194 13.86 -6.89 -24.52
CA ALA A 194 14.95 -5.93 -24.76
C ALA A 194 14.46 -4.49 -24.99
N ALA A 195 14.52 -3.99 -26.24
CA ALA A 195 14.09 -2.64 -26.60
C ALA A 195 12.59 -2.40 -26.39
N ASP A 196 11.75 -3.43 -26.53
CA ASP A 196 10.31 -3.39 -26.34
C ASP A 196 9.89 -3.56 -24.86
N ALA A 197 10.86 -3.83 -23.97
CA ALA A 197 10.61 -4.04 -22.54
C ALA A 197 9.77 -2.93 -21.88
N PRO A 198 10.00 -1.61 -22.14
CA PRO A 198 9.17 -0.55 -21.57
C PRO A 198 7.67 -0.75 -21.81
N LYS A 199 7.26 -1.07 -23.03
CA LYS A 199 5.84 -1.26 -23.41
C LYS A 199 5.23 -2.51 -22.76
N VAL A 200 6.01 -3.57 -22.57
CA VAL A 200 5.56 -4.81 -21.92
C VAL A 200 5.48 -4.65 -20.40
N LEU A 201 6.41 -3.88 -19.82
CA LEU A 201 6.44 -3.55 -18.38
C LEU A 201 5.21 -2.78 -17.91
N GLU A 202 4.58 -1.97 -18.78
CA GLU A 202 3.30 -1.31 -18.48
C GLU A 202 2.23 -2.34 -18.06
N GLY A 203 2.17 -3.47 -18.77
CA GLY A 203 1.27 -4.57 -18.43
C GLY A 203 1.60 -5.20 -17.09
N PHE A 204 2.89 -5.52 -16.85
CA PHE A 204 3.35 -6.08 -15.58
C PHE A 204 2.99 -5.18 -14.39
N GLY A 205 3.25 -3.87 -14.51
CA GLY A 205 2.89 -2.88 -13.50
C GLY A 205 1.39 -2.79 -13.25
N LEU A 206 0.58 -2.76 -14.33
CA LEU A 206 -0.88 -2.70 -14.20
C LEU A 206 -1.44 -3.96 -13.52
N GLY A 207 -0.92 -5.14 -13.84
CA GLY A 207 -1.32 -6.39 -13.20
C GLY A 207 -1.05 -6.38 -11.71
N ALA A 208 0.14 -5.95 -11.32
CA ALA A 208 0.51 -5.78 -9.92
C ALA A 208 -0.42 -4.79 -9.21
N ALA A 209 -0.66 -3.62 -9.82
CA ALA A 209 -1.43 -2.54 -9.24
C ALA A 209 -2.92 -2.87 -9.06
N LEU A 210 -3.54 -3.50 -10.03
CA LEU A 210 -4.95 -3.86 -9.94
C LEU A 210 -5.21 -4.89 -8.83
N ILE A 211 -4.39 -5.94 -8.75
CA ILE A 211 -4.55 -6.95 -7.70
C ILE A 211 -4.28 -6.35 -6.33
N ALA A 212 -3.24 -5.55 -6.19
CA ALA A 212 -2.93 -4.86 -4.94
C ALA A 212 -4.08 -3.96 -4.47
N MET A 213 -4.64 -3.15 -5.36
CA MET A 213 -5.78 -2.29 -5.06
C MET A 213 -6.98 -3.08 -4.55
N PHE A 214 -7.34 -4.16 -5.24
CA PHE A 214 -8.48 -4.99 -4.84
C PHE A 214 -8.21 -5.74 -3.53
N MET A 215 -7.01 -6.27 -3.31
CA MET A 215 -6.65 -6.92 -2.06
C MET A 215 -6.63 -5.93 -0.90
N ARG A 216 -6.11 -4.72 -1.12
CA ARG A 216 -6.04 -3.67 -0.10
C ARG A 216 -7.40 -3.14 0.29
N VAL A 217 -8.25 -2.79 -0.69
CA VAL A 217 -9.61 -2.29 -0.44
C VAL A 217 -10.48 -3.37 0.19
N GLY A 218 -10.51 -4.57 -0.40
CA GLY A 218 -11.33 -5.67 0.09
C GLY A 218 -10.90 -6.15 1.47
N GLY A 219 -9.60 -6.31 1.70
CA GLY A 219 -9.03 -6.68 3.00
C GLY A 219 -9.33 -5.63 4.07
N GLY A 220 -9.14 -4.35 3.77
CA GLY A 220 -9.43 -3.26 4.69
C GLY A 220 -10.92 -3.15 5.06
N ILE A 221 -11.84 -3.36 4.10
CA ILE A 221 -13.29 -3.40 4.39
C ILE A 221 -13.61 -4.58 5.30
N PHE A 222 -13.05 -5.76 5.05
CA PHE A 222 -13.26 -6.95 5.86
C PHE A 222 -12.80 -6.73 7.31
N THR A 223 -11.52 -6.36 7.48
CA THR A 223 -10.89 -6.15 8.78
C THR A 223 -11.67 -5.14 9.61
N LYS A 224 -11.92 -3.98 9.06
CA LYS A 224 -12.53 -2.90 9.84
C LYS A 224 -14.04 -3.04 10.01
N ALA A 225 -14.70 -3.85 9.22
CA ALA A 225 -16.08 -4.25 9.52
C ALA A 225 -16.15 -5.18 10.73
N ALA A 226 -15.21 -6.10 10.85
CA ALA A 226 -15.13 -7.02 11.99
C ALA A 226 -14.73 -6.28 13.28
N ASP A 227 -13.68 -5.48 13.23
CA ASP A 227 -13.13 -4.70 14.33
C ASP A 227 -14.14 -3.69 14.91
N VAL A 228 -14.73 -2.83 14.08
CA VAL A 228 -15.79 -1.89 14.49
C VAL A 228 -16.99 -2.64 15.11
N GLY A 229 -17.37 -3.79 14.53
CA GLY A 229 -18.44 -4.63 15.05
C GLY A 229 -18.10 -5.26 16.41
N ALA A 230 -16.84 -5.69 16.57
CA ALA A 230 -16.33 -6.24 17.83
C ALA A 230 -16.29 -5.17 18.93
N ASP A 231 -15.73 -4.01 18.62
CA ASP A 231 -15.55 -2.91 19.57
C ASP A 231 -16.88 -2.32 20.06
N LEU A 232 -17.79 -1.98 19.14
CA LEU A 232 -19.05 -1.37 19.50
C LEU A 232 -19.92 -2.27 20.38
N VAL A 233 -20.07 -3.55 20.02
CA VAL A 233 -20.92 -4.45 20.80
C VAL A 233 -20.18 -5.00 22.01
N GLY A 234 -18.94 -5.44 21.86
CA GLY A 234 -18.17 -6.04 22.95
C GLY A 234 -17.77 -5.04 24.02
N LYS A 235 -16.97 -4.04 23.65
CA LYS A 235 -16.40 -3.09 24.62
C LYS A 235 -17.44 -2.09 25.13
N VAL A 236 -18.22 -1.47 24.20
CA VAL A 236 -19.10 -0.35 24.56
C VAL A 236 -20.43 -0.82 25.11
N GLU A 237 -21.09 -1.83 24.50
CA GLU A 237 -22.42 -2.27 24.90
C GLU A 237 -22.38 -3.35 25.99
N GLN A 238 -21.52 -4.38 25.85
CA GLN A 238 -21.48 -5.51 26.77
C GLN A 238 -20.43 -5.34 27.88
N GLY A 239 -19.48 -4.41 27.74
CA GLY A 239 -18.42 -4.18 28.71
C GLY A 239 -17.43 -5.34 28.86
N ILE A 240 -17.32 -6.21 27.85
CA ILE A 240 -16.35 -7.31 27.82
C ILE A 240 -15.02 -6.82 27.23
N PRO A 241 -13.87 -7.44 27.62
CA PRO A 241 -12.56 -7.09 27.10
C PRO A 241 -12.48 -7.17 25.56
N GLU A 242 -11.49 -6.50 24.98
CA GLU A 242 -11.04 -6.73 23.61
C GLU A 242 -10.65 -8.22 23.48
N ASP A 243 -10.75 -8.80 22.33
CA ASP A 243 -10.40 -10.20 22.08
C ASP A 243 -11.07 -11.24 23.02
N ASP A 244 -12.20 -10.89 23.64
CA ASP A 244 -12.91 -11.84 24.48
C ASP A 244 -13.58 -12.92 23.62
N PRO A 245 -13.37 -14.22 23.91
CA PRO A 245 -13.94 -15.31 23.13
C PRO A 245 -15.47 -15.35 23.13
N ARG A 246 -16.15 -14.61 24.00
CA ARG A 246 -17.61 -14.44 23.98
C ARG A 246 -18.11 -13.58 22.84
N ASN A 247 -17.24 -12.72 22.29
CA ASN A 247 -17.60 -11.88 21.15
C ASN A 247 -17.47 -12.67 19.83
N ALA A 248 -18.58 -12.83 19.12
CA ALA A 248 -18.59 -13.55 17.84
C ALA A 248 -17.74 -12.91 16.75
N ALA A 249 -17.41 -11.61 16.85
CA ALA A 249 -16.63 -10.90 15.88
C ALA A 249 -15.10 -11.04 16.09
N THR A 250 -14.62 -11.44 17.26
CA THR A 250 -13.18 -11.51 17.59
C THR A 250 -12.37 -12.40 16.62
N ILE A 251 -12.90 -13.57 16.24
CA ILE A 251 -12.23 -14.42 15.24
C ILE A 251 -12.23 -13.77 13.86
N ALA A 252 -13.30 -13.06 13.51
CA ALA A 252 -13.36 -12.35 12.23
C ALA A 252 -12.38 -11.16 12.18
N ASP A 253 -12.18 -10.48 13.30
CA ASP A 253 -11.21 -9.40 13.46
C ASP A 253 -9.78 -9.93 13.29
N ASN A 254 -9.41 -10.97 14.02
CA ASN A 254 -8.11 -11.64 13.86
C ASN A 254 -7.89 -12.19 12.43
N VAL A 255 -8.92 -12.67 11.74
CA VAL A 255 -8.86 -13.04 10.32
C VAL A 255 -8.58 -11.79 9.48
N GLY A 256 -9.28 -10.71 9.79
CA GLY A 256 -9.21 -9.44 9.11
C GLY A 256 -7.80 -8.88 9.06
N ASP A 257 -7.12 -8.79 10.20
CA ASP A 257 -5.74 -8.30 10.29
C ASP A 257 -4.78 -9.08 9.38
N ASN A 258 -4.93 -10.41 9.37
CA ASN A 258 -4.11 -11.23 8.48
C ASN A 258 -4.43 -11.00 6.99
N VAL A 259 -5.69 -10.73 6.66
CA VAL A 259 -6.14 -10.51 5.27
C VAL A 259 -5.88 -9.07 4.83
N GLY A 260 -6.27 -8.08 5.65
CA GLY A 260 -6.15 -6.65 5.35
C GLY A 260 -4.72 -6.16 5.44
N ASP A 261 -4.12 -6.40 6.61
CA ASP A 261 -2.83 -5.81 6.94
C ASP A 261 -1.64 -6.70 6.54
N CYS A 262 -1.75 -8.04 6.55
CA CYS A 262 -0.67 -8.86 6.00
C CYS A 262 -0.78 -9.06 4.49
N ALA A 263 -1.92 -9.59 3.99
CA ALA A 263 -2.04 -9.88 2.57
C ALA A 263 -2.23 -8.63 1.72
N GLY A 264 -3.13 -7.72 2.13
CA GLY A 264 -3.43 -6.49 1.39
C GLY A 264 -2.24 -5.55 1.32
N MET A 265 -1.52 -5.33 2.44
CA MET A 265 -0.33 -4.47 2.45
C MET A 265 0.87 -5.11 1.76
N ALA A 266 1.05 -6.43 1.87
CA ALA A 266 2.10 -7.13 1.12
C ALA A 266 1.93 -6.96 -0.40
N ALA A 267 0.71 -7.08 -0.90
CA ALA A 267 0.39 -6.84 -2.30
C ALA A 267 0.60 -5.36 -2.71
N ASP A 268 0.22 -4.41 -1.85
CA ASP A 268 0.40 -2.97 -2.05
C ASP A 268 1.89 -2.56 -2.11
N LEU A 269 2.72 -3.11 -1.22
CA LEU A 269 4.16 -2.87 -1.24
C LEU A 269 4.86 -3.57 -2.41
N PHE A 270 4.39 -4.75 -2.82
CA PHE A 270 4.83 -5.40 -4.06
C PHE A 270 4.51 -4.54 -5.28
N GLU A 271 3.31 -4.02 -5.36
CA GLU A 271 2.89 -3.10 -6.41
C GLU A 271 3.76 -1.85 -6.42
N SER A 272 3.99 -1.23 -5.26
CA SER A 272 4.84 -0.05 -5.12
C SER A 272 6.23 -0.28 -5.67
N TYR A 273 6.80 -1.45 -5.36
CA TYR A 273 8.09 -1.88 -5.86
C TYR A 273 8.07 -2.07 -7.39
N ALA A 274 7.14 -2.85 -7.90
CA ALA A 274 7.04 -3.17 -9.32
C ALA A 274 6.80 -1.92 -10.18
N VAL A 275 5.84 -1.06 -9.80
CA VAL A 275 5.45 0.12 -10.58
C VAL A 275 6.55 1.19 -10.59
N THR A 276 7.23 1.41 -9.47
CA THR A 276 8.37 2.33 -9.42
C THR A 276 9.51 1.86 -10.31
N LEU A 277 9.80 0.55 -10.29
CA LEU A 277 10.81 -0.04 -11.14
C LEU A 277 10.44 0.05 -12.63
N VAL A 278 9.18 -0.20 -12.97
CA VAL A 278 8.64 -0.03 -14.33
C VAL A 278 8.85 1.41 -14.81
N ALA A 279 8.46 2.40 -14.00
CA ALA A 279 8.64 3.81 -14.35
C ALA A 279 10.12 4.17 -14.54
N ALA A 280 11.00 3.65 -13.69
CA ALA A 280 12.45 3.88 -13.80
C ALA A 280 13.06 3.23 -15.04
N LEU A 281 12.57 2.08 -15.47
CA LEU A 281 13.04 1.41 -16.70
C LEU A 281 12.54 2.12 -17.97
N ILE A 282 11.28 2.59 -17.97
CA ILE A 282 10.72 3.35 -19.10
C ILE A 282 11.53 4.64 -19.30
N LEU A 283 11.66 5.45 -18.24
CA LEU A 283 12.40 6.72 -18.31
C LEU A 283 13.91 6.50 -18.48
N GLY A 284 14.45 5.43 -17.89
CA GLY A 284 15.85 5.05 -18.01
C GLY A 284 16.25 4.78 -19.45
N LYS A 285 15.42 4.04 -20.20
CA LYS A 285 15.67 3.76 -21.63
C LYS A 285 15.80 5.05 -22.43
N VAL A 286 14.96 6.04 -22.16
CA VAL A 286 14.98 7.33 -22.87
C VAL A 286 16.16 8.20 -22.41
N ALA A 287 16.45 8.21 -21.09
CA ALA A 287 17.46 9.08 -20.49
C ALA A 287 18.89 8.54 -20.61
N PHE A 288 19.11 7.25 -20.40
CA PHE A 288 20.44 6.62 -20.38
C PHE A 288 20.62 5.55 -21.47
N GLY A 289 19.68 5.45 -22.42
CA GLY A 289 19.76 4.48 -23.51
C GLY A 289 19.86 3.03 -23.02
N ASP A 290 20.84 2.28 -23.49
CA ASP A 290 21.03 0.88 -23.11
C ASP A 290 21.43 0.71 -21.66
N ALA A 291 22.21 1.63 -21.09
CA ALA A 291 22.53 1.65 -19.68
C ALA A 291 21.29 1.90 -18.80
N GLY A 292 20.29 2.62 -19.33
CA GLY A 292 19.03 2.89 -18.66
C GLY A 292 18.08 1.69 -18.51
N LEU A 293 18.34 0.58 -19.22
CA LEU A 293 17.63 -0.69 -18.98
C LEU A 293 18.27 -1.56 -17.89
N ALA A 294 19.54 -1.36 -17.59
CA ALA A 294 20.26 -2.17 -16.62
C ALA A 294 20.44 -1.43 -15.27
N PHE A 295 20.80 -0.14 -15.27
CA PHE A 295 21.10 0.59 -14.03
C PHE A 295 19.88 0.66 -13.06
N PRO A 296 18.64 0.93 -13.51
CA PRO A 296 17.47 0.86 -12.64
C PRO A 296 17.18 -0.53 -12.05
N LEU A 297 17.75 -1.61 -12.61
CA LEU A 297 17.69 -2.96 -12.03
C LEU A 297 18.83 -3.20 -11.02
N ILE A 298 19.99 -2.60 -11.22
CA ILE A 298 21.14 -2.72 -10.30
C ILE A 298 20.79 -2.13 -8.93
N VAL A 299 20.13 -0.96 -8.88
CA VAL A 299 19.78 -0.31 -7.61
C VAL A 299 18.85 -1.18 -6.74
N PRO A 300 17.73 -1.72 -7.23
CA PRO A 300 16.93 -2.67 -6.46
C PRO A 300 17.62 -4.00 -6.16
N ALA A 301 18.54 -4.47 -7.01
CA ALA A 301 19.35 -5.67 -6.70
C ALA A 301 20.24 -5.45 -5.47
N ILE A 302 20.83 -4.27 -5.35
CA ILE A 302 21.53 -3.85 -4.13
C ILE A 302 20.53 -3.81 -2.96
N GLY A 303 19.31 -3.32 -3.17
CA GLY A 303 18.21 -3.32 -2.20
C GLY A 303 17.88 -4.73 -1.69
N VAL A 304 17.88 -5.74 -2.56
CA VAL A 304 17.70 -7.16 -2.15
C VAL A 304 18.80 -7.60 -1.19
N ILE A 305 20.05 -7.31 -1.50
CA ILE A 305 21.21 -7.70 -0.67
C ILE A 305 21.13 -6.98 0.69
N THR A 306 20.83 -5.69 0.67
CA THR A 306 20.78 -4.89 1.90
C THR A 306 19.54 -5.18 2.74
N ALA A 307 18.44 -5.61 2.14
CA ALA A 307 17.28 -6.11 2.84
C ALA A 307 17.62 -7.42 3.59
N MET A 308 18.33 -8.36 2.96
CA MET A 308 18.82 -9.55 3.66
C MET A 308 19.66 -9.17 4.88
N ILE A 309 20.63 -8.26 4.70
CA ILE A 309 21.46 -7.77 5.81
C ILE A 309 20.61 -7.12 6.89
N GLY A 310 19.69 -6.24 6.52
CA GLY A 310 18.82 -5.51 7.45
C GLY A 310 17.90 -6.43 8.26
N ILE A 311 17.27 -7.41 7.64
CA ILE A 311 16.39 -8.39 8.31
C ILE A 311 17.15 -9.20 9.37
N PHE A 312 18.37 -9.63 9.05
CA PHE A 312 19.22 -10.36 10.02
C PHE A 312 19.84 -9.43 11.07
N ALA A 313 20.04 -8.14 10.77
CA ALA A 313 20.56 -7.15 11.71
C ALA A 313 19.51 -6.72 12.77
N VAL A 314 18.22 -6.94 12.52
CA VAL A 314 17.16 -6.78 13.52
C VAL A 314 17.26 -7.92 14.53
N ALA A 315 18.19 -7.76 15.46
CA ALA A 315 18.38 -8.65 16.60
C ALA A 315 18.34 -7.80 17.86
N PRO A 316 17.32 -7.95 18.73
CA PRO A 316 17.24 -7.22 19.98
C PRO A 316 18.48 -7.46 20.85
N ARG A 317 18.95 -6.41 21.53
CA ARG A 317 20.07 -6.46 22.47
C ARG A 317 19.56 -6.15 23.86
N ARG A 318 20.24 -6.64 24.90
CA ARG A 318 19.88 -6.31 26.30
C ARG A 318 19.92 -4.82 26.62
N SER A 319 20.62 -4.04 25.82
CA SER A 319 20.69 -2.57 25.96
C SER A 319 19.56 -1.83 25.27
N ASP A 320 18.76 -2.50 24.45
CA ASP A 320 17.68 -1.85 23.69
C ASP A 320 16.51 -1.50 24.63
N ARG A 321 16.05 -0.26 24.58
CA ARG A 321 14.97 0.24 25.45
C ARG A 321 13.58 -0.23 24.97
N SER A 322 13.45 -0.55 23.67
CA SER A 322 12.23 -1.05 23.04
C SER A 322 12.58 -1.87 21.80
N GLY A 323 11.65 -2.69 21.33
CA GLY A 323 11.77 -3.41 20.06
C GLY A 323 12.04 -2.49 18.87
N MET A 324 11.47 -1.28 18.90
CA MET A 324 11.66 -0.26 17.86
C MET A 324 13.14 0.14 17.69
N THR A 325 13.95 0.14 18.76
CA THR A 325 15.39 0.41 18.67
C THR A 325 16.13 -0.61 17.81
N ALA A 326 15.76 -1.89 17.92
CA ALA A 326 16.36 -2.95 17.12
C ALA A 326 15.92 -2.86 15.64
N ILE A 327 14.67 -2.55 15.41
CA ILE A 327 14.09 -2.36 14.06
C ILE A 327 14.76 -1.16 13.35
N ASN A 328 14.81 -0.01 14.00
CA ASN A 328 15.46 1.19 13.47
C ASN A 328 16.94 0.94 13.13
N ARG A 329 17.65 0.19 13.99
CA ARG A 329 19.03 -0.20 13.71
C ARG A 329 19.15 -1.01 12.43
N GLY A 330 18.29 -2.00 12.21
CA GLY A 330 18.27 -2.79 10.97
C GLY A 330 17.99 -1.94 9.73
N PHE A 331 17.03 -1.03 9.81
CA PHE A 331 16.69 -0.09 8.76
C PHE A 331 17.87 0.82 8.39
N PHE A 332 18.49 1.50 9.38
CA PHE A 332 19.60 2.42 9.10
C PHE A 332 20.88 1.71 8.62
N ILE A 333 21.15 0.47 9.07
CA ILE A 333 22.23 -0.34 8.52
C ILE A 333 21.96 -0.65 7.05
N SER A 334 20.74 -1.10 6.71
CA SER A 334 20.35 -1.37 5.33
C SER A 334 20.51 -0.12 4.46
N ALA A 335 20.02 1.03 4.92
CA ALA A 335 20.10 2.30 4.20
C ALA A 335 21.55 2.75 3.94
N ALA A 336 22.42 2.67 4.96
CA ALA A 336 23.82 3.08 4.84
C ALA A 336 24.61 2.16 3.89
N VAL A 337 24.40 0.84 4.00
CA VAL A 337 25.04 -0.14 3.10
C VAL A 337 24.51 0.02 1.68
N SER A 338 23.21 0.29 1.49
CA SER A 338 22.63 0.59 0.16
C SER A 338 23.32 1.77 -0.49
N LEU A 339 23.44 2.88 0.23
CA LEU A 339 24.08 4.08 -0.31
C LEU A 339 25.53 3.82 -0.74
N ALA A 340 26.29 3.11 0.09
CA ALA A 340 27.68 2.76 -0.23
C ALA A 340 27.79 1.85 -1.46
N LEU A 341 26.94 0.81 -1.56
CA LEU A 341 26.97 -0.10 -2.70
C LEU A 341 26.46 0.57 -3.99
N VAL A 342 25.48 1.45 -3.91
CA VAL A 342 25.00 2.22 -5.08
C VAL A 342 26.09 3.19 -5.56
N ALA A 343 26.85 3.81 -4.66
CA ALA A 343 28.01 4.62 -5.06
C ALA A 343 29.02 3.78 -5.86
N VAL A 344 29.39 2.61 -5.34
CA VAL A 344 30.29 1.69 -6.06
C VAL A 344 29.70 1.29 -7.41
N ALA A 345 28.43 0.93 -7.47
CA ALA A 345 27.78 0.48 -8.70
C ALA A 345 27.70 1.62 -9.75
N ALA A 346 27.36 2.86 -9.35
CA ALA A 346 27.28 4.00 -10.25
C ALA A 346 28.65 4.30 -10.90
N TYR A 347 29.71 4.31 -10.11
CA TYR A 347 31.07 4.57 -10.62
C TYR A 347 31.68 3.40 -11.38
N ALA A 348 31.27 2.17 -11.12
CA ALA A 348 31.75 0.99 -11.83
C ALA A 348 31.04 0.72 -13.15
N TYR A 349 29.75 1.10 -13.24
CA TYR A 349 28.92 0.76 -14.39
C TYR A 349 28.64 1.93 -15.34
N LEU A 350 28.36 3.13 -14.83
CA LEU A 350 28.05 4.27 -15.66
C LEU A 350 29.30 5.00 -16.18
N PRO A 351 29.28 5.53 -17.40
CA PRO A 351 30.39 6.33 -17.95
C PRO A 351 30.48 7.69 -17.25
N GLY A 352 31.61 8.37 -17.43
CA GLY A 352 31.90 9.69 -16.84
C GLY A 352 31.26 10.88 -17.56
N SER A 353 30.70 10.66 -18.74
CA SER A 353 30.08 11.70 -19.56
C SER A 353 28.82 11.16 -20.25
N TYR A 354 27.84 12.04 -20.46
CA TYR A 354 26.65 11.71 -21.24
C TYR A 354 26.95 11.41 -22.70
N THR A 355 28.06 11.95 -23.25
CA THR A 355 28.49 11.65 -24.61
C THR A 355 28.90 10.20 -24.85
N GLU A 356 29.26 9.48 -23.79
CA GLU A 356 29.66 8.07 -23.86
C GLU A 356 28.47 7.08 -23.70
N LEU A 357 27.26 7.59 -23.41
CA LEU A 357 26.07 6.78 -23.32
C LEU A 357 25.59 6.37 -24.72
N ALA A 358 25.43 5.08 -24.96
CA ALA A 358 24.90 4.54 -26.20
C ALA A 358 23.37 4.58 -26.25
N GLY A 359 22.82 4.96 -27.43
CA GLY A 359 21.37 4.92 -27.65
C GLY A 359 20.57 6.04 -27.00
N VAL A 360 21.20 7.16 -26.68
CA VAL A 360 20.56 8.36 -26.11
C VAL A 360 20.30 9.44 -27.19
N ASP A 361 19.31 10.29 -26.93
CA ASP A 361 19.04 11.47 -27.79
C ASP A 361 20.20 12.44 -27.77
N VAL A 362 20.37 13.17 -28.88
CA VAL A 362 21.43 14.21 -29.05
C VAL A 362 21.35 15.27 -27.94
N ALA A 363 20.14 15.63 -27.50
CA ALA A 363 19.95 16.58 -26.42
C ALA A 363 20.46 16.05 -25.06
N VAL A 364 20.38 14.77 -24.83
CA VAL A 364 20.92 14.10 -23.63
C VAL A 364 22.42 13.94 -23.75
N ALA A 365 22.93 13.51 -24.93
CA ALA A 365 24.37 13.38 -25.19
C ALA A 365 25.11 14.70 -25.04
N GLY A 366 24.47 15.81 -25.40
CA GLY A 366 25.03 17.17 -25.25
C GLY A 366 24.89 17.77 -23.84
N HIS A 367 24.33 17.04 -22.86
CA HIS A 367 24.17 17.57 -21.51
C HIS A 367 25.51 17.61 -20.77
N GLU A 368 25.78 18.72 -20.12
CA GLU A 368 27.00 18.91 -19.31
C GLU A 368 26.79 18.23 -17.93
N GLY A 369 27.79 17.46 -17.49
CA GLY A 369 27.77 16.83 -16.18
C GLY A 369 28.21 15.36 -16.20
N ASP A 370 28.06 14.69 -15.05
CA ASP A 370 28.45 13.31 -14.83
C ASP A 370 27.20 12.47 -14.51
N PRO A 371 26.81 11.50 -15.37
CA PRO A 371 25.65 10.64 -15.13
C PRO A 371 25.77 9.81 -13.84
N ARG A 372 27.00 9.49 -13.38
CA ARG A 372 27.25 8.79 -12.12
C ARG A 372 26.80 9.62 -10.92
N VAL A 373 27.09 10.93 -10.95
CA VAL A 373 26.71 11.87 -9.89
C VAL A 373 25.18 12.04 -9.86
N LEU A 374 24.55 12.23 -11.03
CA LEU A 374 23.08 12.30 -11.11
C LEU A 374 22.45 11.04 -10.49
N ALA A 375 22.90 9.85 -10.90
CA ALA A 375 22.34 8.59 -10.44
C ALA A 375 22.55 8.39 -8.93
N LEU A 376 23.76 8.64 -8.42
CA LEU A 376 24.07 8.50 -6.99
C LEU A 376 23.27 9.46 -6.13
N VAL A 377 23.22 10.75 -6.50
CA VAL A 377 22.53 11.78 -5.71
C VAL A 377 21.01 11.55 -5.75
N ALA A 378 20.45 11.17 -6.90
CA ALA A 378 19.03 10.85 -7.00
C ALA A 378 18.64 9.69 -6.07
N VAL A 379 19.40 8.59 -6.09
CA VAL A 379 19.18 7.43 -5.17
C VAL A 379 19.36 7.85 -3.71
N ALA A 380 20.38 8.68 -3.42
CA ALA A 380 20.61 9.18 -2.05
C ALA A 380 19.42 10.02 -1.55
N ILE A 381 18.83 10.88 -2.40
CA ILE A 381 17.61 11.63 -2.06
C ILE A 381 16.49 10.68 -1.66
N GLY A 382 16.27 9.59 -2.40
CA GLY A 382 15.25 8.59 -2.07
C GLY A 382 15.48 7.90 -0.72
N ILE A 383 16.71 7.47 -0.44
CA ILE A 383 17.07 6.84 0.85
C ILE A 383 16.89 7.81 2.02
N VAL A 384 17.36 9.06 1.86
CA VAL A 384 17.20 10.10 2.88
C VAL A 384 15.73 10.44 3.09
N LEU A 385 14.95 10.53 2.02
CA LEU A 385 13.50 10.78 2.11
C LEU A 385 12.80 9.67 2.90
N ALA A 386 13.13 8.38 2.68
CA ALA A 386 12.58 7.29 3.48
C ALA A 386 12.86 7.46 4.98
N ALA A 387 14.11 7.80 5.33
CA ALA A 387 14.51 8.03 6.72
C ALA A 387 13.78 9.22 7.36
N LEU A 388 13.60 10.29 6.62
CA LEU A 388 12.90 11.50 7.10
C LEU A 388 11.40 11.27 7.27
N ILE A 389 10.74 10.57 6.33
CA ILE A 389 9.32 10.19 6.43
C ILE A 389 9.12 9.27 7.65
N GLN A 390 10.01 8.31 7.88
CA GLN A 390 9.97 7.45 9.06
C GLN A 390 9.96 8.27 10.35
N GLN A 391 10.87 9.25 10.47
CA GLN A 391 10.96 10.10 11.67
C GLN A 391 9.75 11.03 11.81
N LEU A 392 9.26 11.59 10.69
CA LEU A 392 8.12 12.50 10.68
C LEU A 392 6.83 11.76 11.08
N THR A 393 6.58 10.58 10.50
CA THR A 393 5.40 9.78 10.83
C THR A 393 5.45 9.33 12.29
N GLY A 394 6.62 8.84 12.76
CA GLY A 394 6.82 8.49 14.17
C GLY A 394 6.54 9.66 15.11
N TYR A 395 6.93 10.89 14.77
CA TYR A 395 6.63 12.07 15.60
C TYR A 395 5.13 12.28 15.79
N PHE A 396 4.30 12.06 14.74
CA PHE A 396 2.86 12.28 14.81
C PHE A 396 2.08 11.09 15.38
N THR A 397 2.66 9.89 15.38
CA THR A 397 1.91 8.66 15.70
C THR A 397 2.42 7.89 16.93
N GLU A 398 3.66 8.10 17.40
CA GLU A 398 4.18 7.38 18.58
C GLU A 398 3.52 7.84 19.88
N THR A 399 3.16 6.89 20.77
CA THR A 399 2.59 7.12 22.11
C THR A 399 3.45 8.01 22.99
N SER A 400 4.78 7.93 22.83
CA SER A 400 5.76 8.71 23.57
C SER A 400 5.81 10.20 23.17
N ARG A 401 5.23 10.57 22.03
CA ARG A 401 5.30 11.92 21.46
C ARG A 401 4.15 12.80 21.89
N ARG A 402 4.41 14.12 21.87
CA ARG A 402 3.44 15.13 22.30
C ARG A 402 2.11 15.06 21.52
N PRO A 403 2.07 14.91 20.17
CA PRO A 403 0.80 14.93 19.43
C PRO A 403 -0.19 13.89 19.94
N VAL A 404 0.25 12.65 20.13
CA VAL A 404 -0.59 11.55 20.64
C VAL A 404 -1.00 11.78 22.09
N ARG A 405 -0.07 12.27 22.94
CA ARG A 405 -0.39 12.61 24.34
C ARG A 405 -1.42 13.73 24.46
N ASP A 406 -1.38 14.70 23.54
CA ASP A 406 -2.36 15.78 23.53
C ASP A 406 -3.76 15.25 23.13
N ILE A 407 -3.87 14.31 22.17
CA ILE A 407 -5.11 13.58 21.89
C ILE A 407 -5.58 12.81 23.13
N GLY A 408 -4.68 12.06 23.80
CA GLY A 408 -5.02 11.35 25.02
C GLY A 408 -5.58 12.27 26.11
N LYS A 409 -5.07 13.49 26.27
CA LYS A 409 -5.61 14.49 27.21
C LYS A 409 -7.01 14.95 26.84
N THR A 410 -7.34 15.08 25.55
CA THR A 410 -8.68 15.52 25.13
C THR A 410 -9.77 14.50 25.47
N SER A 411 -9.39 13.24 25.74
CA SER A 411 -10.33 12.22 26.20
C SER A 411 -11.04 12.56 27.52
N LEU A 412 -10.39 13.37 28.36
CA LEU A 412 -10.98 13.87 29.61
C LEU A 412 -12.18 14.82 29.38
N THR A 413 -12.33 15.34 28.19
CA THR A 413 -13.46 16.22 27.79
C THR A 413 -14.49 15.51 26.91
N GLY A 414 -14.25 14.25 26.57
CA GLY A 414 -15.19 13.40 25.89
C GLY A 414 -14.82 13.07 24.43
N PRO A 415 -15.60 12.20 23.76
CA PRO A 415 -15.26 11.65 22.45
C PRO A 415 -15.20 12.70 21.33
N ALA A 416 -16.06 13.74 21.38
CA ALA A 416 -16.09 14.78 20.34
C ALA A 416 -14.75 15.51 20.22
N THR A 417 -14.10 15.81 21.34
CA THR A 417 -12.80 16.49 21.37
C THR A 417 -11.67 15.56 20.94
N VAL A 418 -11.75 14.26 21.22
CA VAL A 418 -10.82 13.25 20.71
C VAL A 418 -10.89 13.21 19.17
N VAL A 419 -12.09 13.12 18.60
CA VAL A 419 -12.30 13.11 17.15
C VAL A 419 -11.75 14.36 16.49
N LEU A 420 -12.11 15.57 17.01
CA LEU A 420 -11.62 16.83 16.47
C LEU A 420 -10.10 16.97 16.55
N SER A 421 -9.49 16.51 17.65
CA SER A 421 -8.04 16.58 17.84
C SER A 421 -7.27 15.72 16.84
N GLY A 422 -7.74 14.49 16.55
CA GLY A 422 -7.10 13.64 15.56
C GLY A 422 -7.30 14.12 14.12
N ILE A 423 -8.47 14.68 13.77
CA ILE A 423 -8.69 15.35 12.48
C ILE A 423 -7.69 16.49 12.31
N SER A 424 -7.55 17.36 13.31
CA SER A 424 -6.62 18.49 13.28
C SER A 424 -5.17 18.02 13.09
N LEU A 425 -4.74 17.01 13.86
CA LEU A 425 -3.40 16.41 13.74
C LEU A 425 -3.15 15.84 12.34
N GLY A 426 -4.11 15.11 11.79
CA GLY A 426 -3.98 14.53 10.46
C GLY A 426 -3.84 15.58 9.37
N LEU A 427 -4.64 16.66 9.42
CA LEU A 427 -4.54 17.78 8.48
C LEU A 427 -3.18 18.46 8.57
N GLU A 428 -2.67 18.70 9.79
CA GLU A 428 -1.35 19.30 10.00
C GLU A 428 -0.23 18.37 9.50
N SER A 429 -0.25 17.10 9.85
CA SER A 429 0.78 16.12 9.45
C SER A 429 0.84 15.91 7.95
N ALA A 430 -0.32 16.00 7.25
CA ALA A 430 -0.39 15.89 5.80
C ALA A 430 0.41 17.00 5.10
N VAL A 431 0.38 18.21 5.63
CA VAL A 431 1.14 19.35 5.07
C VAL A 431 2.64 19.09 5.20
N TYR A 432 3.13 18.70 6.37
CA TYR A 432 4.57 18.45 6.56
C TYR A 432 5.06 17.29 5.71
N ALA A 433 4.30 16.21 5.62
CA ALA A 433 4.66 15.08 4.78
C ALA A 433 4.67 15.47 3.29
N ALA A 434 3.65 16.19 2.81
CA ALA A 434 3.59 16.66 1.42
C ALA A 434 4.73 17.60 1.07
N LEU A 435 5.10 18.52 1.97
CA LEU A 435 6.25 19.40 1.79
C LEU A 435 7.55 18.61 1.70
N LEU A 436 7.74 17.63 2.58
CA LEU A 436 8.95 16.80 2.59
C LEU A 436 9.07 15.96 1.32
N ILE A 437 7.97 15.33 0.89
CA ILE A 437 7.93 14.55 -0.37
C ILE A 437 8.16 15.49 -1.56
N GLY A 438 7.50 16.66 -1.58
CA GLY A 438 7.67 17.67 -2.62
C GLY A 438 9.11 18.17 -2.74
N LEU A 439 9.78 18.39 -1.61
CA LEU A 439 11.22 18.75 -1.59
C LEU A 439 12.09 17.61 -2.14
N GLY A 440 11.77 16.35 -1.84
CA GLY A 440 12.47 15.19 -2.39
C GLY A 440 12.30 15.08 -3.91
N VAL A 441 11.07 15.21 -4.40
CA VAL A 441 10.76 15.20 -5.84
C VAL A 441 11.46 16.37 -6.55
N TYR A 442 11.35 17.59 -6.02
CA TYR A 442 11.95 18.77 -6.61
C TYR A 442 13.48 18.75 -6.57
N GLY A 443 14.05 18.25 -5.46
CA GLY A 443 15.50 18.07 -5.33
C GLY A 443 16.05 17.09 -6.37
N ALA A 444 15.37 15.96 -6.59
CA ALA A 444 15.71 15.02 -7.66
C ALA A 444 15.53 15.64 -9.06
N PHE A 445 14.44 16.37 -9.27
CA PHE A 445 14.17 17.05 -10.53
C PHE A 445 15.26 18.06 -10.92
N LEU A 446 15.80 18.80 -9.96
CA LEU A 446 16.88 19.78 -10.21
C LEU A 446 18.18 19.15 -10.75
N LEU A 447 18.41 17.84 -10.50
CA LEU A 447 19.60 17.15 -11.01
C LEU A 447 19.62 17.02 -12.53
N GLY A 448 18.46 17.08 -13.18
CA GLY A 448 18.36 17.04 -14.65
C GLY A 448 18.74 18.33 -15.35
N GLY A 449 19.01 19.41 -14.63
CA GLY A 449 19.40 20.70 -15.19
C GLY A 449 18.40 21.22 -16.24
N THR A 450 18.85 21.40 -17.47
CA THR A 450 18.01 21.85 -18.60
C THR A 450 17.24 20.72 -19.29
N SER A 451 17.59 19.45 -19.02
CA SER A 451 16.95 18.29 -19.64
C SER A 451 15.79 17.78 -18.79
N ILE A 452 14.56 17.96 -19.27
CA ILE A 452 13.36 17.44 -18.62
C ILE A 452 13.37 15.89 -18.51
N LEU A 453 13.96 15.19 -19.49
CA LEU A 453 14.08 13.74 -19.50
C LEU A 453 14.98 13.26 -18.37
N LEU A 454 16.15 13.87 -18.21
CA LEU A 454 17.07 13.57 -17.10
C LEU A 454 16.45 13.91 -15.75
N ALA A 455 15.71 15.02 -15.67
CA ALA A 455 15.03 15.43 -14.45
C ALA A 455 13.97 14.42 -14.00
N LEU A 456 13.12 13.94 -14.92
CA LEU A 456 12.10 12.93 -14.65
C LEU A 456 12.72 11.57 -14.32
N PHE A 457 13.80 11.20 -14.99
CA PHE A 457 14.55 9.99 -14.68
C PHE A 457 15.21 10.06 -13.31
N ALA A 458 15.76 11.21 -12.91
CA ALA A 458 16.30 11.39 -11.56
C ALA A 458 15.21 11.23 -10.48
N VAL A 459 13.97 11.71 -10.72
CA VAL A 459 12.84 11.44 -9.82
C VAL A 459 12.51 9.94 -9.74
N ALA A 460 12.55 9.23 -10.87
CA ALA A 460 12.35 7.78 -10.89
C ALA A 460 13.47 7.04 -10.14
N LEU A 461 14.73 7.47 -10.31
CA LEU A 461 15.86 6.91 -9.55
C LEU A 461 15.76 7.21 -8.05
N ALA A 462 15.25 8.38 -7.64
CA ALA A 462 14.96 8.65 -6.24
C ALA A 462 13.89 7.66 -5.70
N GLY A 463 12.88 7.34 -6.50
CA GLY A 463 11.93 6.28 -6.20
C GLY A 463 12.60 4.92 -6.00
N THR A 464 13.51 4.50 -6.91
CA THR A 464 14.26 3.25 -6.75
C THR A 464 15.20 3.28 -5.55
N GLY A 465 15.75 4.45 -5.21
CA GLY A 465 16.55 4.67 -4.00
C GLY A 465 15.75 4.35 -2.72
N LEU A 466 14.53 4.86 -2.64
CA LEU A 466 13.61 4.56 -1.54
C LEU A 466 13.32 3.05 -1.48
N LEU A 467 13.17 2.38 -2.64
CA LEU A 467 12.93 0.94 -2.72
C LEU A 467 14.10 0.08 -2.19
N THR A 468 15.32 0.60 -2.07
CA THR A 468 16.46 -0.19 -1.54
C THR A 468 16.25 -0.65 -0.11
N THR A 469 15.38 0.03 0.65
CA THR A 469 15.03 -0.34 2.03
C THR A 469 13.71 -1.10 2.15
N VAL A 470 12.97 -1.28 1.05
CA VAL A 470 11.60 -1.85 1.04
C VAL A 470 11.53 -3.23 1.67
N GLY A 471 12.52 -4.11 1.47
CA GLY A 471 12.48 -5.45 2.09
C GLY A 471 12.44 -5.41 3.62
N VAL A 472 13.12 -4.43 4.24
CA VAL A 472 13.04 -4.20 5.71
C VAL A 472 11.74 -3.53 6.08
N ILE A 473 11.25 -2.58 5.26
CA ILE A 473 9.98 -1.88 5.47
C ILE A 473 8.80 -2.87 5.46
N VAL A 474 8.76 -3.79 4.50
CA VAL A 474 7.75 -4.86 4.45
C VAL A 474 7.83 -5.78 5.66
N ALA A 475 9.05 -6.04 6.15
CA ALA A 475 9.24 -6.82 7.38
C ALA A 475 8.69 -6.09 8.62
N MET A 476 8.86 -4.77 8.67
CA MET A 476 8.29 -3.91 9.73
C MET A 476 6.76 -3.88 9.67
N ASP A 477 6.22 -3.88 8.48
CA ASP A 477 4.79 -3.80 8.22
C ASP A 477 4.04 -5.05 8.71
N THR A 478 4.45 -6.22 8.24
CA THR A 478 3.86 -7.51 8.64
C THR A 478 4.09 -7.84 10.12
N PHE A 479 5.12 -7.25 10.75
CA PHE A 479 5.38 -7.43 12.18
C PHE A 479 4.18 -6.97 13.03
N GLY A 480 3.53 -5.86 12.67
CA GLY A 480 2.41 -5.28 13.40
C GLY A 480 1.23 -6.27 13.56
N PRO A 481 0.57 -6.68 12.48
CA PRO A 481 -0.56 -7.59 12.57
C PRO A 481 -0.19 -8.97 13.16
N VAL A 482 1.05 -9.42 13.04
CA VAL A 482 1.50 -10.66 13.69
C VAL A 482 1.60 -10.50 15.21
N SER A 483 2.06 -9.36 15.72
CA SER A 483 2.12 -9.09 17.17
C SER A 483 0.74 -8.86 17.77
N ASP A 484 -0.12 -8.13 17.08
CA ASP A 484 -1.51 -7.85 17.43
C ASP A 484 -2.31 -9.15 17.57
N ASN A 485 -2.38 -9.95 16.52
CA ASN A 485 -3.05 -11.26 16.55
C ASN A 485 -2.44 -12.26 17.54
N ALA A 486 -1.15 -12.14 17.88
CA ALA A 486 -0.56 -12.97 18.93
C ALA A 486 -1.08 -12.57 20.30
N GLN A 487 -1.33 -11.29 20.54
CA GLN A 487 -2.00 -10.80 21.74
C GLN A 487 -3.44 -11.31 21.78
N GLY A 488 -4.21 -11.22 20.71
CA GLY A 488 -5.57 -11.70 20.62
C GLY A 488 -5.68 -13.23 20.90
N ILE A 489 -4.78 -14.04 20.33
CA ILE A 489 -4.72 -15.48 20.66
C ILE A 489 -4.39 -15.71 22.12
N ALA A 490 -3.51 -14.92 22.73
CA ALA A 490 -3.17 -15.06 24.14
C ALA A 490 -4.35 -14.71 25.05
N GLU A 491 -5.07 -13.62 24.75
CA GLU A 491 -6.25 -13.17 25.49
C GLU A 491 -7.41 -14.19 25.34
N MET A 492 -7.73 -14.63 24.13
CA MET A 492 -8.76 -15.65 23.90
C MET A 492 -8.47 -17.01 24.55
N SER A 493 -7.20 -17.41 24.62
CA SER A 493 -6.84 -18.70 25.23
C SER A 493 -6.81 -18.65 26.73
N GLY A 494 -6.60 -17.48 27.34
CA GLY A 494 -6.38 -17.32 28.77
C GLY A 494 -5.08 -17.97 29.30
N ASP A 495 -4.18 -18.38 28.42
CA ASP A 495 -2.98 -19.15 28.77
C ASP A 495 -1.72 -18.30 28.97
N VAL A 496 -1.81 -16.99 28.75
CA VAL A 496 -0.71 -16.04 28.88
C VAL A 496 -1.09 -14.92 29.83
N GLU A 497 -0.47 -14.87 30.97
CA GLU A 497 -0.77 -13.90 32.02
C GLU A 497 0.49 -13.17 32.49
N GLY A 498 0.30 -12.08 33.25
CA GLY A 498 1.35 -11.36 33.93
C GLY A 498 2.44 -10.85 32.98
N ALA A 499 3.68 -11.25 33.21
CA ALA A 499 4.85 -10.80 32.43
C ALA A 499 4.80 -11.24 30.95
N GLY A 500 4.16 -12.38 30.64
CA GLY A 500 3.98 -12.86 29.27
C GLY A 500 3.02 -11.98 28.50
N ALA A 501 1.89 -11.60 29.11
CA ALA A 501 0.93 -10.68 28.52
C ALA A 501 1.58 -9.30 28.27
N GLN A 502 2.37 -8.79 29.24
CA GLN A 502 3.10 -7.52 29.04
C GLN A 502 4.07 -7.54 27.86
N VAL A 503 4.76 -8.68 27.63
CA VAL A 503 5.63 -8.83 26.44
C VAL A 503 4.83 -8.67 25.15
N LEU A 504 3.62 -9.23 25.07
CA LEU A 504 2.77 -9.10 23.88
C LEU A 504 2.26 -7.68 23.69
N THR A 505 1.80 -7.02 24.77
CA THR A 505 1.41 -5.61 24.76
C THR A 505 2.54 -4.69 24.28
N ASP A 506 3.77 -4.92 24.76
CA ASP A 506 4.94 -4.15 24.31
C ASP A 506 5.25 -4.39 22.82
N LEU A 507 5.09 -5.61 22.33
CA LEU A 507 5.28 -5.95 20.91
C LEU A 507 4.18 -5.34 20.04
N ASP A 508 2.93 -5.34 20.49
CA ASP A 508 1.82 -4.73 19.78
C ASP A 508 1.99 -3.20 19.68
N ALA A 509 2.39 -2.54 20.74
CA ALA A 509 2.71 -1.10 20.70
C ALA A 509 3.82 -0.76 19.68
N VAL A 510 4.85 -1.60 19.56
CA VAL A 510 5.87 -1.50 18.51
C VAL A 510 5.24 -1.76 17.14
N GLY A 511 4.34 -2.74 17.03
CA GLY A 511 3.61 -3.09 15.82
C GLY A 511 2.78 -1.94 15.26
N ASN A 512 2.03 -1.26 16.11
CA ASN A 512 1.22 -0.10 15.71
C ASN A 512 2.07 1.05 15.17
N THR A 513 3.23 1.28 15.82
CA THR A 513 4.19 2.29 15.34
C THR A 513 4.79 1.91 13.98
N THR A 514 5.16 0.65 13.79
CA THR A 514 5.70 0.18 12.50
C THR A 514 4.68 0.22 11.38
N LYS A 515 3.41 -0.18 11.64
CA LYS A 515 2.28 -0.05 10.70
C LYS A 515 2.12 1.42 10.22
N ALA A 516 2.17 2.40 11.12
CA ALA A 516 2.04 3.80 10.76
C ALA A 516 3.21 4.29 9.89
N ILE A 517 4.44 3.95 10.26
CA ILE A 517 5.67 4.33 9.54
C ILE A 517 5.66 3.77 8.12
N THR A 518 5.32 2.48 7.96
CA THR A 518 5.32 1.81 6.66
C THR A 518 4.27 2.39 5.72
N LYS A 519 3.10 2.77 6.23
CA LYS A 519 2.08 3.51 5.47
C LYS A 519 2.59 4.86 4.97
N GLY A 520 3.29 5.63 5.82
CA GLY A 520 3.90 6.91 5.45
C GLY A 520 4.93 6.74 4.31
N ILE A 521 5.79 5.73 4.38
CA ILE A 521 6.79 5.44 3.35
C ILE A 521 6.12 4.93 2.06
N ALA A 522 5.09 4.09 2.16
CA ALA A 522 4.32 3.63 1.00
C ALA A 522 3.67 4.78 0.24
N ILE A 523 3.12 5.79 0.94
CA ILE A 523 2.56 7.00 0.33
C ILE A 523 3.66 7.79 -0.39
N ALA A 524 4.83 8.00 0.23
CA ALA A 524 5.94 8.68 -0.41
C ALA A 524 6.42 7.95 -1.68
N THR A 525 6.49 6.61 -1.63
CA THR A 525 6.83 5.77 -2.79
C THR A 525 5.79 5.93 -3.90
N ALA A 526 4.49 5.97 -3.55
CA ALA A 526 3.42 6.16 -4.53
C ALA A 526 3.54 7.50 -5.26
N VAL A 527 3.88 8.56 -4.54
CA VAL A 527 4.03 9.90 -5.13
C VAL A 527 5.21 9.95 -6.07
N LEU A 528 6.38 9.39 -5.68
CA LEU A 528 7.55 9.32 -6.55
C LEU A 528 7.28 8.47 -7.80
N ALA A 529 6.62 7.32 -7.63
CA ALA A 529 6.23 6.45 -8.75
C ALA A 529 5.23 7.16 -9.68
N ALA A 530 4.21 7.82 -9.13
CA ALA A 530 3.22 8.55 -9.91
C ALA A 530 3.84 9.74 -10.66
N ALA A 531 4.78 10.48 -10.03
CA ALA A 531 5.51 11.55 -10.68
C ALA A 531 6.40 11.03 -11.83
N ALA A 532 7.05 9.88 -11.64
CA ALA A 532 7.83 9.23 -12.70
C ALA A 532 6.93 8.71 -13.84
N LEU A 533 5.81 8.05 -13.53
CA LEU A 533 4.82 7.60 -14.51
C LEU A 533 4.21 8.77 -15.29
N PHE A 534 4.05 9.93 -14.67
CA PHE A 534 3.62 11.13 -15.36
C PHE A 534 4.64 11.57 -16.43
N GLY A 535 5.94 11.39 -16.16
CA GLY A 535 7.00 11.53 -17.15
C GLY A 535 6.86 10.55 -18.31
N SER A 536 6.62 9.27 -18.01
CA SER A 536 6.37 8.23 -19.01
C SER A 536 5.10 8.51 -19.83
N TYR A 537 4.06 9.05 -19.22
CA TYR A 537 2.83 9.48 -19.90
C TYR A 537 3.11 10.57 -20.95
N ARG A 538 3.95 11.57 -20.63
CA ARG A 538 4.35 12.60 -21.58
C ARG A 538 5.13 12.02 -22.76
N ASP A 539 6.03 11.11 -22.51
CA ASP A 539 6.82 10.42 -23.54
C ASP A 539 5.92 9.59 -24.47
N ALA A 540 4.98 8.82 -23.90
CA ALA A 540 4.01 8.03 -24.66
C ALA A 540 3.14 8.91 -25.58
N ILE A 541 2.73 10.09 -25.13
CA ILE A 541 2.00 11.05 -25.96
C ILE A 541 2.89 11.57 -27.08
N ALA A 542 4.12 11.98 -26.78
CA ALA A 542 5.04 12.52 -27.78
C ALA A 542 5.31 11.50 -28.90
N THR A 543 5.52 10.23 -28.54
CA THR A 543 5.69 9.14 -29.47
C THR A 543 4.44 8.93 -30.33
N ALA A 544 3.26 8.84 -29.72
CA ALA A 544 2.00 8.63 -30.44
C ALA A 544 1.67 9.80 -31.39
N VAL A 545 2.00 11.02 -31.03
CA VAL A 545 1.82 12.21 -31.88
C VAL A 545 2.72 12.13 -33.12
N ALA A 546 3.98 11.71 -32.94
CA ALA A 546 4.91 11.53 -34.05
C ALA A 546 4.39 10.45 -35.05
N GLU A 547 3.80 9.36 -34.54
CA GLU A 547 3.24 8.27 -35.35
C GLU A 547 2.02 8.69 -36.18
N VAL A 548 1.12 9.51 -35.65
CA VAL A 548 -0.08 9.97 -36.39
C VAL A 548 0.22 11.12 -37.35
N GLY A 549 1.48 11.60 -37.40
CA GLY A 549 1.88 12.67 -38.30
C GLY A 549 1.19 14.02 -38.02
N ALA A 550 0.62 14.19 -36.83
CA ALA A 550 0.01 15.43 -36.40
C ALA A 550 1.10 16.51 -36.22
N ARG A 551 0.81 17.72 -36.64
CA ARG A 551 1.76 18.83 -36.37
C ARG A 551 1.72 19.14 -34.86
N ALA A 552 2.88 19.16 -34.22
CA ALA A 552 3.02 19.46 -32.78
C ALA A 552 2.35 20.78 -32.37
N GLY A 553 2.16 21.74 -33.30
CA GLY A 553 1.45 23.01 -33.08
C GLY A 553 -0.08 22.89 -33.09
N GLU A 554 -0.65 21.80 -33.59
CA GLU A 554 -2.09 21.57 -33.58
C GLU A 554 -2.57 20.88 -32.29
N MET A 555 -1.63 20.36 -31.53
CA MET A 555 -1.89 19.68 -30.27
C MET A 555 -1.49 20.54 -29.10
N ASN A 556 -2.44 20.83 -28.26
CA ASN A 556 -2.14 21.46 -26.99
C ASN A 556 -1.52 20.46 -26.03
N LEU A 557 -0.23 20.18 -26.23
CA LEU A 557 0.57 19.33 -25.34
C LEU A 557 0.97 20.05 -24.04
N SER A 558 0.70 21.36 -23.97
CA SER A 558 0.94 22.12 -22.75
C SER A 558 -0.11 21.72 -21.72
N LEU A 559 0.36 21.41 -20.51
CA LEU A 559 -0.50 21.27 -19.33
C LEU A 559 -0.91 22.64 -18.78
N ASP A 560 -1.25 23.53 -19.70
CA ASP A 560 -1.68 24.89 -19.37
C ASP A 560 -3.02 24.84 -18.64
N ILE A 561 -2.99 25.09 -17.33
CA ILE A 561 -4.17 25.08 -16.46
C ILE A 561 -5.15 26.18 -16.81
N SER A 562 -4.74 27.23 -17.53
CA SER A 562 -5.64 28.28 -18.01
C SER A 562 -6.65 27.77 -19.05
N GLN A 563 -6.38 26.61 -19.66
CA GLN A 563 -7.33 25.99 -20.57
C GLN A 563 -8.45 25.28 -19.80
N PRO A 564 -9.72 25.57 -20.16
CA PRO A 564 -10.87 25.02 -19.42
C PRO A 564 -10.87 23.49 -19.29
N ASN A 565 -10.49 22.76 -20.36
CA ASN A 565 -10.45 21.29 -20.32
C ASN A 565 -9.42 20.78 -19.33
N ASN A 566 -8.25 21.41 -19.25
CA ASN A 566 -7.20 21.03 -18.33
C ASN A 566 -7.57 21.36 -16.89
N LEU A 567 -8.17 22.52 -16.66
CA LEU A 567 -8.67 22.89 -15.33
C LEU A 567 -9.77 21.91 -14.85
N VAL A 568 -10.71 21.56 -15.74
CA VAL A 568 -11.75 20.55 -15.43
C VAL A 568 -11.11 19.20 -15.14
N GLY A 569 -10.12 18.79 -15.95
CA GLY A 569 -9.35 17.58 -15.69
C GLY A 569 -8.73 17.54 -14.29
N LEU A 570 -8.04 18.62 -13.89
CA LEU A 570 -7.44 18.78 -12.57
C LEU A 570 -8.46 18.60 -11.43
N VAL A 571 -9.60 19.30 -11.55
CA VAL A 571 -10.68 19.22 -10.54
C VAL A 571 -11.29 17.83 -10.47
N LEU A 572 -11.50 17.17 -11.62
CA LEU A 572 -11.99 15.79 -11.67
C LEU A 572 -11.01 14.81 -11.01
N GLY A 573 -9.69 14.97 -11.25
CA GLY A 573 -8.68 14.13 -10.60
C GLY A 573 -8.71 14.25 -9.08
N ALA A 574 -8.77 15.47 -8.57
CA ALA A 574 -8.95 15.74 -7.15
C ALA A 574 -10.26 15.13 -6.61
N SER A 575 -11.36 15.32 -7.33
CA SER A 575 -12.69 14.83 -6.93
C SER A 575 -12.76 13.30 -6.86
N VAL A 576 -12.07 12.59 -7.75
CA VAL A 576 -12.05 11.11 -7.74
C VAL A 576 -11.41 10.58 -6.45
N VAL A 577 -10.37 11.22 -5.92
CA VAL A 577 -9.74 10.81 -4.65
C VAL A 577 -10.72 10.96 -3.48
N PHE A 578 -11.45 12.08 -3.42
CA PHE A 578 -12.49 12.29 -2.39
C PHE A 578 -13.63 11.27 -2.52
N LEU A 579 -14.12 11.05 -3.74
CA LEU A 579 -15.21 10.10 -3.99
C LEU A 579 -14.78 8.67 -3.62
N PHE A 580 -13.57 8.27 -4.01
CA PHE A 580 -13.00 6.96 -3.67
C PHE A 580 -12.90 6.76 -2.15
N SER A 581 -12.35 7.75 -1.44
CA SER A 581 -12.21 7.70 0.03
C SER A 581 -13.58 7.61 0.70
N GLY A 582 -14.54 8.43 0.27
CA GLY A 582 -15.89 8.39 0.81
C GLY A 582 -16.61 7.07 0.54
N LEU A 583 -16.42 6.47 -0.64
CA LEU A 583 -16.97 5.14 -0.97
C LEU A 583 -16.35 4.05 -0.11
N ALA A 584 -15.03 4.09 0.12
CA ALA A 584 -14.34 3.12 0.97
C ALA A 584 -14.79 3.20 2.44
N ILE A 585 -14.87 4.40 3.01
CA ILE A 585 -15.33 4.62 4.38
C ILE A 585 -16.79 4.15 4.55
N ASN A 586 -17.67 4.52 3.61
CA ASN A 586 -19.07 4.08 3.66
C ASN A 586 -19.22 2.56 3.49
N ALA A 587 -18.33 1.91 2.74
CA ALA A 587 -18.33 0.47 2.59
C ALA A 587 -18.02 -0.22 3.92
N VAL A 588 -17.01 0.26 4.67
CA VAL A 588 -16.71 -0.23 6.02
C VAL A 588 -17.91 -0.03 6.94
N SER A 589 -18.50 1.17 6.97
CA SER A 589 -19.65 1.47 7.85
C SER A 589 -20.85 0.57 7.58
N ARG A 590 -21.15 0.25 6.30
CA ARG A 590 -22.24 -0.67 5.94
C ARG A 590 -21.96 -2.09 6.39
N SER A 591 -20.76 -2.58 6.16
CA SER A 591 -20.36 -3.93 6.52
C SER A 591 -20.28 -4.09 8.05
N ALA A 592 -19.75 -3.08 8.76
CA ALA A 592 -19.72 -3.04 10.23
C ALA A 592 -21.13 -3.09 10.82
N GLY A 593 -22.09 -2.35 10.27
CA GLY A 593 -23.48 -2.43 10.69
C GLY A 593 -24.04 -3.85 10.65
N ALA A 594 -23.78 -4.60 9.57
CA ALA A 594 -24.22 -5.99 9.46
C ALA A 594 -23.59 -6.90 10.54
N VAL A 595 -22.31 -6.68 10.85
CA VAL A 595 -21.62 -7.42 11.93
C VAL A 595 -22.21 -7.08 13.29
N VAL A 596 -22.42 -5.79 13.59
CA VAL A 596 -23.04 -5.32 14.85
C VAL A 596 -24.39 -6.01 15.09
N PHE A 597 -25.26 -6.06 14.08
CA PHE A 597 -26.55 -6.72 14.22
C PHE A 597 -26.43 -8.24 14.44
N GLU A 598 -25.49 -8.89 13.76
CA GLU A 598 -25.25 -10.31 13.94
C GLU A 598 -24.73 -10.62 15.37
N VAL A 599 -23.77 -9.84 15.87
CA VAL A 599 -23.22 -10.02 17.21
C VAL A 599 -24.31 -9.79 18.28
N ARG A 600 -25.10 -8.70 18.16
CA ARG A 600 -26.24 -8.44 19.05
C ARG A 600 -27.28 -9.58 19.01
N ARG A 601 -27.56 -10.13 17.80
CA ARG A 601 -28.46 -11.27 17.64
C ARG A 601 -27.96 -12.46 18.46
N GLN A 602 -26.67 -12.78 18.36
CA GLN A 602 -26.08 -13.92 19.07
C GLN A 602 -26.15 -13.74 20.57
N PHE A 603 -25.82 -12.59 21.13
CA PHE A 603 -25.98 -12.34 22.58
C PHE A 603 -27.44 -12.46 23.07
N ARG A 604 -28.39 -12.00 22.23
CA ARG A 604 -29.82 -12.08 22.58
C ARG A 604 -30.38 -13.52 22.50
N GLU A 605 -30.02 -14.26 21.44
CA GLU A 605 -30.56 -15.62 21.21
C GLU A 605 -29.81 -16.71 21.98
N LYS A 606 -28.57 -16.45 22.36
CA LYS A 606 -27.67 -17.37 23.07
C LYS A 606 -27.15 -16.73 24.37
N PRO A 607 -27.98 -16.53 25.39
CA PRO A 607 -27.54 -15.87 26.62
C PRO A 607 -26.43 -16.65 27.36
N GLY A 608 -26.31 -17.97 27.15
CA GLY A 608 -25.21 -18.78 27.68
C GLY A 608 -23.83 -18.42 27.16
N ILE A 609 -23.71 -17.56 26.14
CA ILE A 609 -22.41 -17.02 25.69
C ILE A 609 -21.74 -16.24 26.82
N MET A 610 -22.49 -15.42 27.57
CA MET A 610 -21.93 -14.60 28.64
C MET A 610 -21.36 -15.44 29.80
N ASP A 611 -21.92 -16.62 30.04
CA ASP A 611 -21.52 -17.55 31.11
C ASP A 611 -20.61 -18.68 30.61
N TYR A 612 -20.09 -18.58 29.35
CA TYR A 612 -19.30 -19.63 28.70
C TYR A 612 -19.98 -21.03 28.59
N THR A 613 -21.27 -21.09 28.72
CA THR A 613 -22.05 -22.36 28.57
C THR A 613 -22.39 -22.63 27.10
N GLU A 614 -22.41 -21.60 26.25
CA GLU A 614 -22.60 -21.71 24.82
C GLU A 614 -21.44 -21.00 24.08
N GLN A 615 -21.12 -21.47 22.87
CA GLN A 615 -20.09 -20.85 22.04
C GLN A 615 -20.72 -19.94 20.97
N PRO A 616 -20.08 -18.78 20.66
CA PRO A 616 -20.48 -17.94 19.55
C PRO A 616 -20.32 -18.64 18.18
N GLU A 617 -21.11 -18.19 17.21
CA GLU A 617 -21.00 -18.62 15.80
C GLU A 617 -20.01 -17.74 15.02
N TYR A 618 -18.71 -17.92 15.26
CA TYR A 618 -17.65 -17.12 14.63
C TYR A 618 -17.68 -17.15 13.09
N GLY A 619 -17.90 -18.35 12.51
CA GLY A 619 -17.91 -18.55 11.06
C GLY A 619 -18.96 -17.72 10.33
N ARG A 620 -20.08 -17.40 11.01
CA ARG A 620 -21.14 -16.58 10.43
C ARG A 620 -20.72 -15.13 10.26
N VAL A 621 -20.00 -14.56 11.22
CA VAL A 621 -19.45 -13.21 11.12
C VAL A 621 -18.40 -13.14 10.01
N VAL A 622 -17.50 -14.11 9.94
CA VAL A 622 -16.49 -14.22 8.86
C VAL A 622 -17.16 -14.28 7.46
N ASP A 623 -18.27 -15.01 7.31
CA ASP A 623 -19.01 -15.10 6.03
C ASP A 623 -19.65 -13.76 5.65
N ILE A 624 -20.24 -13.05 6.62
CA ILE A 624 -20.80 -11.69 6.42
C ILE A 624 -19.72 -10.74 5.93
N CYS A 625 -18.60 -10.62 6.69
CA CYS A 625 -17.48 -9.75 6.30
C CYS A 625 -16.94 -10.10 4.91
N THR A 626 -16.78 -11.41 4.61
CA THR A 626 -16.28 -11.86 3.31
C THR A 626 -17.18 -11.44 2.15
N LYS A 627 -18.49 -11.67 2.31
CA LYS A 627 -19.48 -11.39 1.27
C LYS A 627 -19.60 -9.90 1.00
N ASP A 628 -19.63 -9.10 2.06
CA ASP A 628 -19.79 -7.66 1.96
C ASP A 628 -18.50 -7.00 1.44
N ALA A 629 -17.32 -7.39 1.92
CA ALA A 629 -16.05 -6.89 1.41
C ALA A 629 -15.90 -7.10 -0.10
N LEU A 630 -16.19 -8.31 -0.60
CA LEU A 630 -16.11 -8.62 -2.04
C LEU A 630 -17.13 -7.84 -2.88
N ARG A 631 -18.28 -7.55 -2.32
CA ARG A 631 -19.32 -6.80 -3.00
C ARG A 631 -19.03 -5.29 -3.05
N GLU A 632 -18.52 -4.74 -1.96
CA GLU A 632 -18.27 -3.32 -1.81
C GLU A 632 -17.00 -2.85 -2.55
N LEU A 633 -16.00 -3.71 -2.73
CA LEU A 633 -14.77 -3.37 -3.44
C LEU A 633 -14.97 -3.06 -4.94
N ALA A 634 -16.07 -3.51 -5.54
CA ALA A 634 -16.30 -3.35 -6.98
C ALA A 634 -16.44 -1.87 -7.38
N THR A 635 -17.12 -1.06 -6.57
CA THR A 635 -17.38 0.35 -6.89
C THR A 635 -16.10 1.20 -6.89
N PRO A 636 -15.25 1.20 -5.84
CA PRO A 636 -13.97 1.90 -5.86
C PRO A 636 -13.04 1.41 -6.99
N GLY A 637 -13.01 0.09 -7.23
CA GLY A 637 -12.17 -0.48 -8.27
C GLY A 637 -12.56 -0.03 -9.69
N LEU A 638 -13.87 -0.03 -10.00
CA LEU A 638 -14.35 0.47 -11.29
C LEU A 638 -14.10 1.97 -11.44
N LEU A 639 -14.23 2.76 -10.37
CA LEU A 639 -13.92 4.19 -10.40
C LEU A 639 -12.47 4.44 -10.78
N ALA A 640 -11.52 3.70 -10.18
CA ALA A 640 -10.08 3.85 -10.43
C ALA A 640 -9.71 3.61 -11.89
N VAL A 641 -10.32 2.60 -12.54
CA VAL A 641 -10.02 2.23 -13.93
C VAL A 641 -10.78 3.12 -14.92
N MET A 642 -12.07 3.38 -14.67
CA MET A 642 -12.92 4.04 -15.64
C MET A 642 -12.77 5.57 -15.67
N ALA A 643 -12.36 6.21 -14.56
CA ALA A 643 -12.24 7.66 -14.51
C ALA A 643 -11.19 8.22 -15.48
N PRO A 644 -9.95 7.70 -15.57
CA PRO A 644 -9.00 8.12 -16.59
C PRO A 644 -9.52 7.92 -18.01
N ILE A 645 -10.26 6.83 -18.28
CA ILE A 645 -10.84 6.54 -19.59
C ILE A 645 -11.88 7.61 -19.96
N VAL A 646 -12.79 7.96 -19.03
CA VAL A 646 -13.78 9.03 -19.24
C VAL A 646 -13.08 10.34 -19.58
N VAL A 647 -12.11 10.76 -18.77
CA VAL A 647 -11.44 12.06 -18.94
C VAL A 647 -10.62 12.08 -20.24
N GLY A 648 -9.84 11.03 -20.52
CA GLY A 648 -9.01 10.96 -21.72
C GLY A 648 -9.83 11.01 -23.02
N PHE A 649 -10.86 10.19 -23.12
CA PHE A 649 -11.68 10.12 -24.34
C PHE A 649 -12.67 11.28 -24.49
N SER A 650 -13.13 11.90 -23.39
CA SER A 650 -14.00 13.08 -23.47
C SER A 650 -13.24 14.38 -23.66
N LEU A 651 -12.24 14.66 -22.83
CA LEU A 651 -11.56 15.95 -22.74
C LEU A 651 -10.19 15.99 -23.44
N GLY A 652 -9.58 14.83 -23.72
CA GLY A 652 -8.31 14.70 -24.42
C GLY A 652 -7.11 14.55 -23.48
N VAL A 653 -5.91 14.41 -24.08
CA VAL A 653 -4.67 14.05 -23.37
C VAL A 653 -4.20 15.15 -22.39
N GLY A 654 -4.38 16.43 -22.70
CA GLY A 654 -4.01 17.52 -21.80
C GLY A 654 -4.83 17.51 -20.51
N ALA A 655 -6.14 17.30 -20.62
CA ALA A 655 -7.04 17.17 -19.49
C ALA A 655 -6.75 15.90 -18.68
N LEU A 656 -6.40 14.80 -19.34
CA LEU A 656 -5.99 13.55 -18.66
C LEU A 656 -4.70 13.74 -17.86
N GLY A 657 -3.71 14.46 -18.41
CA GLY A 657 -2.50 14.81 -17.65
C GLY A 657 -2.80 15.68 -16.43
N SER A 658 -3.66 16.69 -16.58
CA SER A 658 -4.09 17.54 -15.47
C SER A 658 -4.90 16.76 -14.43
N PHE A 659 -5.72 15.79 -14.85
CA PHE A 659 -6.42 14.84 -13.99
C PHE A 659 -5.45 14.07 -13.11
N LEU A 660 -4.38 13.52 -13.70
CA LEU A 660 -3.35 12.81 -12.94
C LEU A 660 -2.66 13.72 -11.93
N ALA A 661 -2.32 14.95 -12.31
CA ALA A 661 -1.71 15.93 -11.41
C ALA A 661 -2.62 16.25 -10.22
N GLY A 662 -3.93 16.48 -10.47
CA GLY A 662 -4.92 16.71 -9.43
C GLY A 662 -5.08 15.52 -8.50
N ALA A 663 -5.11 14.31 -9.05
CA ALA A 663 -5.20 13.08 -8.28
C ALA A 663 -3.96 12.85 -7.41
N ILE A 664 -2.74 13.05 -7.94
CA ILE A 664 -1.48 12.89 -7.20
C ILE A 664 -1.42 13.86 -6.02
N GLY A 665 -1.66 15.16 -6.25
CA GLY A 665 -1.59 16.16 -5.19
C GLY A 665 -2.61 15.92 -4.09
N THR A 666 -3.88 15.72 -4.47
CA THR A 666 -4.97 15.46 -3.53
C THR A 666 -4.81 14.11 -2.82
N GLY A 667 -4.39 13.08 -3.58
CA GLY A 667 -4.16 11.75 -3.03
C GLY A 667 -3.05 11.72 -1.98
N THR A 668 -1.97 12.47 -2.22
CA THR A 668 -0.87 12.61 -1.25
C THR A 668 -1.38 13.18 0.08
N LEU A 669 -2.08 14.30 0.03
CA LEU A 669 -2.61 14.96 1.23
C LEU A 669 -3.66 14.09 1.94
N MET A 670 -4.60 13.50 1.20
CA MET A 670 -5.67 12.69 1.75
C MET A 670 -5.15 11.39 2.36
N ALA A 671 -4.21 10.70 1.72
CA ALA A 671 -3.65 9.46 2.24
C ALA A 671 -2.90 9.67 3.56
N VAL A 672 -2.07 10.72 3.67
CA VAL A 672 -1.36 11.05 4.91
C VAL A 672 -2.34 11.51 5.99
N PHE A 673 -3.32 12.36 5.64
CA PHE A 673 -4.36 12.80 6.57
C PHE A 673 -5.07 11.59 7.19
N LEU A 674 -5.58 10.68 6.39
CA LEU A 674 -6.33 9.52 6.86
C LEU A 674 -5.45 8.56 7.67
N ALA A 675 -4.23 8.27 7.19
CA ALA A 675 -3.33 7.34 7.87
C ALA A 675 -2.86 7.87 9.24
N ASN A 676 -2.46 9.14 9.32
CA ASN A 676 -1.92 9.71 10.54
C ASN A 676 -3.00 10.06 11.58
N SER A 677 -4.18 10.52 11.15
CA SER A 677 -5.33 10.71 12.06
C SER A 677 -5.68 9.40 12.75
N GLY A 678 -5.91 8.34 11.94
CA GLY A 678 -6.29 7.03 12.47
C GLY A 678 -5.21 6.42 13.35
N GLY A 679 -3.93 6.48 12.94
CA GLY A 679 -2.82 5.97 13.75
C GLY A 679 -2.62 6.73 15.07
N ALA A 680 -2.92 8.02 15.09
CA ALA A 680 -2.81 8.82 16.31
C ALA A 680 -3.94 8.55 17.30
N TRP A 681 -5.18 8.30 16.82
CA TRP A 681 -6.30 7.88 17.68
C TRP A 681 -6.06 6.51 18.30
N ASP A 682 -5.60 5.54 17.52
CA ASP A 682 -5.28 4.19 17.98
C ASP A 682 -4.22 4.25 19.10
N ASN A 683 -3.12 4.95 18.86
CA ASN A 683 -2.07 5.10 19.86
C ASN A 683 -2.50 5.97 21.06
N ALA A 684 -3.49 6.85 20.92
CA ALA A 684 -4.07 7.56 22.07
C ALA A 684 -4.93 6.62 22.91
N LYS A 685 -5.66 5.64 22.30
CA LYS A 685 -6.35 4.56 23.02
C LYS A 685 -5.36 3.71 23.80
N LYS A 686 -4.28 3.24 23.17
CA LYS A 686 -3.22 2.46 23.85
C LYS A 686 -2.59 3.23 25.02
N LEU A 687 -2.34 4.54 24.86
CA LEU A 687 -1.83 5.40 25.93
C LEU A 687 -2.76 5.40 27.15
N VAL A 688 -4.07 5.46 26.95
CA VAL A 688 -5.05 5.40 28.06
C VAL A 688 -5.09 3.99 28.63
N GLU A 689 -5.06 2.95 27.84
CA GLU A 689 -5.01 1.55 28.27
C GLU A 689 -3.79 1.25 29.13
N ASP A 690 -2.64 1.89 28.86
CA ASP A 690 -1.40 1.81 29.66
C ASP A 690 -1.51 2.51 31.04
N GLY A 691 -2.71 2.96 31.43
CA GLY A 691 -2.99 3.54 32.75
C GLY A 691 -3.00 5.06 32.79
N HIS A 692 -2.79 5.77 31.67
CA HIS A 692 -2.95 7.22 31.62
C HIS A 692 -4.43 7.61 31.67
N HIS A 693 -4.74 8.77 32.23
CA HIS A 693 -6.08 9.38 32.25
C HIS A 693 -7.19 8.48 32.83
N GLY A 694 -6.86 7.54 33.70
CA GLY A 694 -7.80 6.66 34.38
C GLY A 694 -7.75 5.18 33.94
N GLY A 695 -7.02 4.88 32.87
CA GLY A 695 -6.79 3.50 32.41
C GLY A 695 -7.99 2.82 31.76
N LYS A 696 -7.89 1.51 31.51
CA LYS A 696 -8.95 0.68 30.93
C LYS A 696 -10.24 0.78 31.75
N GLY A 697 -11.39 0.90 31.08
CA GLY A 697 -12.72 0.99 31.71
C GLY A 697 -13.12 2.40 32.18
N SER A 698 -12.24 3.42 32.05
CA SER A 698 -12.58 4.80 32.38
C SER A 698 -13.41 5.49 31.28
N GLU A 699 -14.04 6.64 31.59
CA GLU A 699 -14.72 7.46 30.57
C GLU A 699 -13.74 7.94 29.50
N ALA A 700 -12.49 8.23 29.87
CA ALA A 700 -11.43 8.58 28.94
C ALA A 700 -11.10 7.41 27.98
N HIS A 701 -11.09 6.17 28.48
CA HIS A 701 -10.93 4.98 27.64
C HIS A 701 -12.09 4.86 26.64
N ALA A 702 -13.33 4.97 27.09
CA ALA A 702 -14.50 4.92 26.21
C ALA A 702 -14.44 6.03 25.11
N ALA A 703 -13.99 7.23 25.47
CA ALA A 703 -13.83 8.33 24.51
C ALA A 703 -12.73 8.03 23.46
N THR A 704 -11.61 7.42 23.87
CA THR A 704 -10.54 7.06 22.92
C THR A 704 -10.90 5.86 22.06
N VAL A 705 -11.67 4.89 22.55
CA VAL A 705 -12.23 3.79 21.75
C VAL A 705 -13.12 4.35 20.63
N ILE A 706 -13.99 5.33 20.92
CA ILE A 706 -14.79 5.98 19.87
C ILE A 706 -13.91 6.68 18.84
N GLY A 707 -12.84 7.34 19.28
CA GLY A 707 -11.87 7.98 18.38
C GLY A 707 -11.19 6.98 17.46
N ASP A 708 -10.75 5.85 17.97
CA ASP A 708 -10.13 4.76 17.22
C ASP A 708 -11.11 4.12 16.24
N THR A 709 -12.34 3.81 16.67
CA THR A 709 -13.42 3.31 15.81
C THR A 709 -13.70 4.23 14.60
N VAL A 710 -13.63 5.56 14.77
CA VAL A 710 -13.70 6.53 13.66
C VAL A 710 -12.43 6.48 12.81
N GLY A 711 -11.28 6.25 13.41
CA GLY A 711 -9.98 6.19 12.77
C GLY A 711 -9.75 4.93 11.94
N ASP A 712 -10.36 3.82 12.29
CA ASP A 712 -10.17 2.52 11.64
C ASP A 712 -10.45 2.52 10.14
N PRO A 713 -11.60 2.99 9.64
CA PRO A 713 -11.82 3.15 8.21
C PRO A 713 -10.82 4.08 7.53
N PHE A 714 -10.25 5.03 8.27
CA PHE A 714 -9.28 5.99 7.76
C PHE A 714 -7.91 5.36 7.59
N LYS A 715 -7.35 4.80 8.70
CA LYS A 715 -5.96 4.31 8.74
C LYS A 715 -5.75 3.00 7.99
N ASP A 716 -6.75 2.12 7.95
CA ASP A 716 -6.59 0.75 7.48
C ASP A 716 -7.34 0.44 6.17
N THR A 717 -8.30 1.29 5.75
CA THR A 717 -9.03 1.08 4.49
C THR A 717 -8.81 2.24 3.52
N ALA A 718 -9.36 3.41 3.75
CA ALA A 718 -9.38 4.50 2.77
C ALA A 718 -7.98 5.10 2.54
N GLY A 719 -7.22 5.39 3.60
CA GLY A 719 -5.90 6.00 3.50
C GLY A 719 -4.92 5.17 2.67
N PRO A 720 -4.64 3.92 3.07
CA PRO A 720 -3.73 3.06 2.32
C PRO A 720 -4.22 2.70 0.92
N ALA A 721 -5.54 2.62 0.69
CA ALA A 721 -6.10 2.30 -0.62
C ALA A 721 -5.90 3.41 -1.67
N ILE A 722 -5.60 4.65 -1.26
CA ILE A 722 -5.22 5.74 -2.17
C ILE A 722 -3.87 5.46 -2.85
N ASN A 723 -2.96 4.76 -2.17
CA ASN A 723 -1.66 4.38 -2.74
C ASN A 723 -1.80 3.60 -4.05
N PRO A 724 -2.45 2.42 -4.11
CA PRO A 724 -2.67 1.72 -5.37
C PRO A 724 -3.65 2.46 -6.31
N LEU A 725 -4.61 3.24 -5.80
CA LEU A 725 -5.49 4.06 -6.64
C LEU A 725 -4.69 4.97 -7.56
N LEU A 726 -3.73 5.72 -7.03
CA LEU A 726 -2.91 6.66 -7.81
C LEU A 726 -2.15 5.95 -8.92
N LYS A 727 -1.55 4.80 -8.62
CA LYS A 727 -0.76 4.04 -9.59
C LYS A 727 -1.62 3.40 -10.67
N VAL A 728 -2.78 2.83 -10.31
CA VAL A 728 -3.75 2.29 -11.27
C VAL A 728 -4.19 3.38 -12.24
N MET A 729 -4.58 4.56 -11.74
CA MET A 729 -5.00 5.67 -12.61
C MET A 729 -3.87 6.12 -13.55
N ASN A 730 -2.63 6.21 -13.06
CA ASN A 730 -1.48 6.59 -13.88
C ASN A 730 -1.17 5.54 -14.95
N LEU A 731 -1.18 4.25 -14.60
CA LEU A 731 -0.93 3.15 -15.55
C LEU A 731 -2.04 3.02 -16.59
N VAL A 732 -3.30 3.17 -16.19
CA VAL A 732 -4.42 3.19 -17.14
C VAL A 732 -4.29 4.38 -18.10
N ALA A 733 -3.98 5.57 -17.58
CA ALA A 733 -3.77 6.75 -18.41
C ALA A 733 -2.61 6.56 -19.40
N LEU A 734 -1.49 5.99 -18.95
CA LEU A 734 -0.33 5.67 -19.79
C LEU A 734 -0.71 4.72 -20.92
N LEU A 735 -1.42 3.64 -20.60
CA LEU A 735 -1.83 2.61 -21.56
C LEU A 735 -2.84 3.11 -22.60
N ILE A 736 -3.75 4.01 -22.22
CA ILE A 736 -4.76 4.54 -23.15
C ILE A 736 -4.28 5.76 -23.92
N ALA A 737 -3.19 6.41 -23.54
CA ALA A 737 -2.70 7.65 -24.15
C ALA A 737 -2.51 7.52 -25.68
N PRO A 738 -1.88 6.47 -26.23
CA PRO A 738 -1.76 6.29 -27.67
C PRO A 738 -3.13 6.19 -28.37
N ALA A 739 -4.09 5.47 -27.77
CA ALA A 739 -5.44 5.34 -28.32
C ALA A 739 -6.20 6.70 -28.29
N VAL A 740 -6.07 7.46 -27.21
CA VAL A 740 -6.68 8.79 -27.11
C VAL A 740 -6.09 9.73 -28.18
N VAL A 741 -4.77 9.69 -28.43
CA VAL A 741 -4.11 10.47 -29.49
C VAL A 741 -4.63 10.02 -30.86
N GLN A 742 -4.58 8.73 -31.17
CA GLN A 742 -5.03 8.16 -32.45
C GLN A 742 -6.46 8.55 -32.80
N PHE A 743 -7.40 8.45 -31.85
CA PHE A 743 -8.80 8.80 -32.11
C PHE A 743 -9.10 10.29 -32.00
N SER A 744 -8.15 11.10 -31.55
CA SER A 744 -8.29 12.56 -31.48
C SER A 744 -7.69 13.28 -32.66
N TYR A 745 -6.65 12.73 -33.26
CA TYR A 745 -5.82 13.42 -34.28
C TYR A 745 -5.47 12.46 -35.43
N GLY A 746 -5.06 13.04 -36.59
CA GLY A 746 -4.65 12.26 -37.74
C GLY A 746 -5.83 11.71 -38.57
N THR A 747 -5.54 10.74 -39.43
CA THR A 747 -6.49 10.16 -40.40
C THR A 747 -7.57 9.29 -39.72
N ASP A 748 -7.27 8.74 -38.57
CA ASP A 748 -8.17 7.85 -37.83
C ASP A 748 -9.00 8.59 -36.76
N ALA A 749 -8.92 9.92 -36.74
CA ALA A 749 -9.67 10.75 -35.79
C ALA A 749 -11.17 10.49 -35.88
N SER A 750 -11.77 10.07 -34.78
CA SER A 750 -13.19 9.69 -34.72
C SER A 750 -13.86 10.24 -33.45
N PRO A 751 -14.50 11.40 -33.52
CA PRO A 751 -15.27 11.94 -32.41
C PRO A 751 -16.36 10.97 -31.90
N GLY A 752 -16.94 10.17 -32.83
CA GLY A 752 -17.96 9.17 -32.49
C GLY A 752 -17.44 8.06 -31.59
N ILE A 753 -16.27 7.48 -31.91
CA ILE A 753 -15.65 6.42 -31.09
C ILE A 753 -15.30 7.01 -29.71
N ARG A 754 -14.71 8.19 -29.66
CA ARG A 754 -14.37 8.89 -28.41
C ARG A 754 -15.61 9.08 -27.53
N ALA A 755 -16.69 9.60 -28.10
CA ALA A 755 -17.93 9.81 -27.36
C ALA A 755 -18.52 8.49 -26.84
N VAL A 756 -18.55 7.44 -27.65
CA VAL A 756 -19.06 6.11 -27.23
C VAL A 756 -18.23 5.55 -26.09
N VAL A 757 -16.91 5.56 -26.16
CA VAL A 757 -16.02 5.05 -25.10
C VAL A 757 -16.21 5.86 -23.80
N ALA A 758 -16.23 7.19 -23.89
CA ALA A 758 -16.43 8.05 -22.73
C ALA A 758 -17.80 7.84 -22.07
N LEU A 759 -18.86 7.72 -22.86
CA LEU A 759 -20.23 7.50 -22.36
C LEU A 759 -20.37 6.10 -21.72
N LEU A 760 -19.81 5.07 -22.32
CA LEU A 760 -19.84 3.71 -21.76
C LEU A 760 -19.08 3.66 -20.42
N ALA A 761 -17.87 4.21 -20.36
CA ALA A 761 -17.09 4.26 -19.13
C ALA A 761 -17.80 5.12 -18.05
N GLY A 762 -18.39 6.26 -18.44
CA GLY A 762 -19.18 7.10 -17.54
C GLY A 762 -20.42 6.39 -17.01
N ALA A 763 -21.14 5.66 -17.87
CA ALA A 763 -22.31 4.87 -17.47
C ALA A 763 -21.93 3.76 -16.46
N VAL A 764 -20.77 3.13 -16.63
CA VAL A 764 -20.25 2.15 -15.64
C VAL A 764 -20.00 2.80 -14.28
N ILE A 765 -19.35 3.97 -14.23
CA ILE A 765 -19.14 4.71 -12.96
C ILE A 765 -20.47 5.08 -12.33
N ILE A 766 -21.35 5.74 -13.08
CA ILE A 766 -22.65 6.19 -12.58
C ILE A 766 -23.47 5.00 -12.07
N GLY A 767 -23.51 3.91 -12.84
CA GLY A 767 -24.20 2.68 -12.45
C GLY A 767 -23.63 2.07 -11.17
N ALA A 768 -22.31 1.96 -11.06
CA ALA A 768 -21.64 1.41 -9.88
C ALA A 768 -21.90 2.27 -8.63
N VAL A 769 -21.75 3.59 -8.73
CA VAL A 769 -22.00 4.53 -7.62
C VAL A 769 -23.48 4.54 -7.23
N TYR A 770 -24.39 4.52 -8.21
CA TYR A 770 -25.83 4.47 -7.96
C TYR A 770 -26.24 3.19 -7.24
N LEU A 771 -25.73 2.03 -7.69
CA LEU A 771 -25.99 0.74 -7.04
C LEU A 771 -25.39 0.70 -5.62
N SER A 772 -24.20 1.26 -5.41
CA SER A 772 -23.59 1.36 -4.08
C SER A 772 -24.42 2.26 -3.14
N LYS A 773 -24.88 3.41 -3.61
CA LYS A 773 -25.69 4.34 -2.80
C LYS A 773 -27.12 3.88 -2.53
N ARG A 774 -27.69 3.03 -3.38
CA ARG A 774 -29.01 2.42 -3.13
C ARG A 774 -29.01 1.40 -2.00
N ARG A 775 -27.84 0.89 -1.64
CA ARG A 775 -27.71 0.00 -0.49
C ARG A 775 -27.78 0.86 0.77
N GLY A 776 -28.87 0.77 1.49
CA GLY A 776 -29.00 1.38 2.81
C GLY A 776 -27.87 0.90 3.73
N ILE A 777 -27.53 1.70 4.73
CA ILE A 777 -26.84 1.19 5.90
C ILE A 777 -27.75 0.10 6.45
N ALA A 778 -27.25 -1.09 6.76
CA ALA A 778 -28.03 -2.12 7.43
C ALA A 778 -28.32 -1.66 8.86
N VAL A 779 -29.20 -0.68 9.00
CA VAL A 779 -29.88 -0.35 10.24
C VAL A 779 -31.00 -1.36 10.29
N GLY A 780 -31.05 -2.18 11.34
CA GLY A 780 -32.09 -3.19 11.50
C GLY A 780 -33.47 -2.61 11.23
N ASP A 781 -34.35 -3.40 10.66
CA ASP A 781 -35.74 -3.02 10.48
C ASP A 781 -36.25 -2.46 11.83
N GLU A 782 -36.87 -1.31 11.81
CA GLU A 782 -37.36 -0.58 13.01
C GLU A 782 -38.19 -1.45 13.94
N ASP A 783 -38.75 -2.55 13.44
CA ASP A 783 -39.53 -3.54 14.17
C ASP A 783 -38.72 -4.42 15.14
N ASN A 784 -37.38 -4.38 15.11
CA ASN A 784 -36.50 -5.20 15.95
C ASN A 784 -35.68 -4.42 17.00
N VAL A 785 -35.88 -3.11 17.12
CA VAL A 785 -35.27 -2.31 18.19
C VAL A 785 -36.15 -2.48 19.45
N ALA A 786 -35.79 -3.44 20.31
CA ALA A 786 -36.38 -3.46 21.66
C ALA A 786 -36.06 -2.11 22.33
N PRO A 787 -37.04 -1.46 23.00
CA PRO A 787 -36.77 -0.24 23.73
C PRO A 787 -35.64 -0.45 24.71
N ALA A 788 -34.65 0.48 24.71
CA ALA A 788 -33.54 0.43 25.65
C ALA A 788 -34.09 0.24 27.07
N PRO A 789 -33.51 -0.66 27.90
CA PRO A 789 -33.95 -0.80 29.26
C PRO A 789 -33.88 0.56 29.95
N GLU A 790 -35.02 1.02 30.46
CA GLU A 790 -35.07 2.24 31.27
C GLU A 790 -34.02 2.12 32.35
N ARG A 791 -33.03 3.00 32.33
CA ARG A 791 -32.09 3.13 33.43
C ARG A 791 -32.93 3.49 34.66
N SER A 792 -33.10 2.55 35.60
CA SER A 792 -33.66 2.83 36.89
C SER A 792 -32.80 3.88 37.56
N GLY A 793 -33.26 5.13 37.51
CA GLY A 793 -32.63 6.23 38.23
C GLY A 793 -32.56 5.91 39.71
N PRO A 794 -31.55 6.41 40.43
CA PRO A 794 -31.46 6.18 41.86
C PRO A 794 -32.72 6.77 42.53
N SER A 795 -33.47 5.93 43.24
CA SER A 795 -34.61 6.33 44.04
C SER A 795 -34.17 7.44 44.99
N SER A 796 -34.61 8.65 44.75
CA SER A 796 -34.45 9.79 45.67
C SER A 796 -35.31 9.58 46.92
N GLY A 797 -34.77 8.84 47.88
CA GLY A 797 -35.26 8.78 49.26
C GLY A 797 -34.61 9.91 50.08
N ALA A 798 -35.00 11.16 49.82
CA ALA A 798 -34.70 12.24 50.73
C ALA A 798 -35.80 12.38 51.75
N ALA A 799 -35.63 11.79 52.93
CA ALA A 799 -36.37 12.11 54.12
C ALA A 799 -35.99 13.52 54.57
N VAL A 800 -36.96 14.44 54.49
CA VAL A 800 -36.92 15.74 55.18
C VAL A 800 -37.13 15.45 56.69
N VAL A 801 -36.12 15.75 57.52
CA VAL A 801 -36.32 15.98 58.93
C VAL A 801 -35.71 17.34 59.27
N SER A 802 -36.58 18.21 59.71
CA SER A 802 -36.54 19.51 60.44
C SER A 802 -35.20 20.07 60.83
#